data_757293e068fdc563b0220946331d6c9d
#
_entry.id   757293e068fdc563b0220946331d6c9d
#
_cell.length_a   1.000
_cell.length_b   1.000
_cell.length_c   1.000
_cell.angle_alpha   90.00
_cell.angle_beta   90.00
_cell.angle_gamma   90.00
#
_symmetry.space_group_name_H-M   'P 1'
#
loop_
_entity.id
_entity.type
_entity.pdbx_description
1 polymer ?
#
loop_
_entity_poly.entity_id
_entity_poly.type
_entity_poly.pdbx_seq_one_letter_code
_entity_poly.pdbx_strand_id
1 'polypeptide(L)'
;MSAPAGTGAEQLWAEEPSALAGHARIRARIAGLHCSLCTGTIEKALGRQPGVDKVAVSLTHEQALVDYDPALIGPEDILTTLRDIGYDLYDPRKLRPFEEEEADLVREGKRLLIAIAASLTAIALILEVSGLWSVLVPASVVALMVPVSYAILRPAGRGRALSGAVAIVTPAAAAYLAREAGIIGDPAAGWLTGALALAVVFGVAPHILRMAYQAGRRRILNQHVLLEVGAFAGIVGGIIGLTNLLTDYPTAPFFAVTVLVANYHIFSEWLSLLVKTRSSQAVKKLLNLQPDTARVVRDGAEHDVPIDQVTAGDLVRVRPGERIPVDGVVEDGYSAVDVSLVTGEPVPLERGVGDEVIGGSINTSGTLLVAATRVGNDSFLAQIVRHVEDARALKPGILHLVDRVLRVYTPTVLIVSAVALLGWLVGSWALAGEPDVRRAVFAGLGVLVMGYPCAVGIAAPLAIVRAAGEAADLGIIMRTGEAFQTFGQVRTIVLDKTGTLTEGRPAVREITSLVGEEDLLGAAAAAESSSEHPLARAIVDAATDRGLAVPSAEDFESITGFGVSARVQGRQILVGRPGFLVEHGADLTRLAPVIDQLEAAGRTVVAVAADNEPLGVIALGDEIRTEAVEALVQMRDAGLTPVLVTGDNNRAARHVAAQLGIDDVRAGVLPEGKADIVRELQKGGTRVVMVGDGINDAPALMQADVGIAMGGGTDIAVESADVIIVRDDLRSVLTARAISRSSYRRTRQNVGLAFLFNGIGIPLATTGLIYPVWAMVAMALSVTTIFVNSIGGRPRLLFEAIGSVGRTHDRDPEPQPVGGTG
;
A
#
# COMPACT_ATOMS: atom_id res chain seq x y z
N MET A 1 -19.36 13.19 32.58
CA MET A 1 -20.04 12.02 33.13
C MET A 1 -19.64 10.83 32.30
N SER A 2 -18.78 9.98 32.86
CA SER A 2 -18.24 8.78 32.27
C SER A 2 -19.31 7.71 32.13
N ALA A 3 -19.51 7.19 30.94
CA ALA A 3 -20.31 5.99 30.70
C ALA A 3 -19.52 4.73 31.11
N PRO A 4 -20.18 3.69 31.61
CA PRO A 4 -19.52 2.51 32.14
C PRO A 4 -19.00 1.60 31.00
N ALA A 5 -17.83 1.04 31.21
CA ALA A 5 -17.26 -0.02 30.40
C ALA A 5 -18.19 -1.26 30.37
N GLY A 6 -18.81 -1.52 29.25
CA GLY A 6 -19.61 -2.71 28.98
C GLY A 6 -18.77 -3.76 28.27
N THR A 7 -18.72 -4.90 28.89
CA THR A 7 -18.29 -6.23 28.42
C THR A 7 -18.26 -6.43 26.92
N GLY A 8 -17.11 -6.77 26.38
CA GLY A 8 -16.72 -7.64 25.25
C GLY A 8 -17.67 -7.93 24.08
N ALA A 9 -18.47 -6.97 23.60
CA ALA A 9 -19.11 -7.09 22.30
C ALA A 9 -18.12 -6.59 21.23
N GLU A 10 -17.84 -7.37 20.21
CA GLU A 10 -17.03 -6.95 19.05
C GLU A 10 -17.61 -5.67 18.45
N GLN A 11 -16.93 -4.55 18.65
CA GLN A 11 -17.34 -3.27 18.08
C GLN A 11 -16.87 -3.25 16.61
N LEU A 12 -17.83 -3.36 15.69
CA LEU A 12 -17.58 -3.48 14.24
C LEU A 12 -17.25 -2.14 13.55
N TRP A 13 -17.03 -1.08 14.33
CA TRP A 13 -16.59 0.23 13.85
C TRP A 13 -15.64 0.89 14.84
N ALA A 14 -14.84 1.82 14.34
CA ALA A 14 -14.04 2.72 15.15
C ALA A 14 -14.50 4.16 14.90
N GLU A 15 -14.58 4.96 15.95
CA GLU A 15 -14.87 6.40 15.85
C GLU A 15 -13.57 7.17 15.58
N GLU A 16 -13.65 8.15 14.68
CA GLU A 16 -12.55 9.03 14.31
C GLU A 16 -12.99 10.50 14.35
N PRO A 17 -12.05 11.45 14.52
CA PRO A 17 -12.36 12.86 14.41
C PRO A 17 -12.88 13.21 13.01
N SER A 18 -14.03 13.87 12.92
CA SER A 18 -14.50 14.41 11.64
C SER A 18 -13.88 15.79 11.39
N ALA A 19 -13.57 16.09 10.13
CA ALA A 19 -13.14 17.43 9.70
C ALA A 19 -14.30 18.45 9.69
N LEU A 20 -15.54 17.98 9.80
CA LEU A 20 -16.75 18.82 9.81
C LEU A 20 -17.18 19.09 11.25
N ALA A 21 -17.32 20.35 11.61
CA ALA A 21 -17.76 20.75 12.96
C ALA A 21 -19.16 20.23 13.27
N GLY A 22 -19.32 19.54 14.41
CA GLY A 22 -20.59 18.96 14.84
C GLY A 22 -20.94 17.61 14.21
N HIS A 23 -20.07 17.05 13.37
CA HIS A 23 -20.25 15.75 12.73
C HIS A 23 -19.34 14.68 13.36
N ALA A 24 -19.72 13.42 13.22
CA ALA A 24 -18.93 12.27 13.62
C ALA A 24 -18.43 11.51 12.40
N ARG A 25 -17.34 10.77 12.56
CA ARG A 25 -16.80 9.88 11.54
C ARG A 25 -16.67 8.48 12.09
N ILE A 26 -17.06 7.50 11.31
CA ILE A 26 -16.80 6.10 11.62
C ILE A 26 -15.96 5.47 10.53
N ARG A 27 -15.13 4.53 10.97
CA ARG A 27 -14.41 3.58 10.13
C ARG A 27 -15.03 2.20 10.32
N ALA A 28 -15.45 1.58 9.22
CA ALA A 28 -15.94 0.19 9.19
C ALA A 28 -15.07 -0.64 8.25
N ARG A 29 -14.71 -1.86 8.65
CA ARG A 29 -14.00 -2.81 7.79
C ARG A 29 -14.98 -3.72 7.08
N ILE A 30 -14.84 -3.85 5.77
CA ILE A 30 -15.80 -4.49 4.87
C ILE A 30 -15.08 -5.59 4.09
N ALA A 31 -15.54 -6.83 4.18
CA ALA A 31 -15.04 -7.90 3.32
C ALA A 31 -15.83 -8.01 2.02
N GLY A 32 -15.22 -8.64 1.02
CA GLY A 32 -15.87 -8.91 -0.26
C GLY A 32 -15.80 -7.75 -1.25
N LEU A 33 -14.89 -6.80 -1.05
CA LEU A 33 -14.60 -5.76 -2.04
C LEU A 33 -13.65 -6.32 -3.12
N HIS A 34 -14.19 -6.63 -4.30
CA HIS A 34 -13.40 -7.26 -5.37
C HIS A 34 -12.97 -6.27 -6.46
N CYS A 35 -13.64 -5.12 -6.60
CA CYS A 35 -13.31 -4.12 -7.63
C CYS A 35 -13.76 -2.71 -7.25
N SER A 36 -13.28 -1.70 -8.00
CA SER A 36 -13.63 -0.29 -7.80
C SER A 36 -15.13 0.01 -7.92
N LEU A 37 -15.87 -0.85 -8.63
CA LEU A 37 -17.32 -0.70 -8.77
C LEU A 37 -18.08 -1.10 -7.50
N CYS A 38 -17.53 -2.01 -6.71
CA CYS A 38 -18.04 -2.36 -5.38
C CYS A 38 -17.98 -1.14 -4.46
N THR A 39 -16.85 -0.42 -4.45
CA THR A 39 -16.69 0.80 -3.65
C THR A 39 -17.70 1.87 -4.05
N GLY A 40 -17.92 2.10 -5.36
CA GLY A 40 -18.94 3.01 -5.88
C GLY A 40 -20.39 2.61 -5.54
N THR A 41 -20.67 1.32 -5.38
CA THR A 41 -21.98 0.82 -4.93
C THR A 41 -22.23 1.20 -3.47
N ILE A 42 -21.24 1.00 -2.60
CA ILE A 42 -21.31 1.35 -1.18
C ILE A 42 -21.44 2.87 -1.01
N GLU A 43 -20.59 3.66 -1.68
CA GLU A 43 -20.64 5.11 -1.62
C GLU A 43 -22.01 5.67 -2.03
N LYS A 44 -22.63 5.09 -3.07
CA LYS A 44 -23.98 5.48 -3.48
C LYS A 44 -25.08 5.02 -2.53
N ALA A 45 -24.94 3.84 -1.95
CA ALA A 45 -25.94 3.30 -1.03
C ALA A 45 -25.97 4.11 0.26
N LEU A 46 -24.80 4.38 0.85
CA LEU A 46 -24.65 5.17 2.07
C LEU A 46 -24.91 6.67 1.82
N GLY A 47 -24.35 7.25 0.76
CA GLY A 47 -24.53 8.68 0.45
C GLY A 47 -25.96 9.10 0.05
N ARG A 48 -26.91 8.14 -0.06
CA ARG A 48 -28.35 8.42 -0.22
C ARG A 48 -29.09 8.44 1.10
N GLN A 49 -28.45 8.08 2.21
CA GLN A 49 -29.08 8.10 3.50
C GLN A 49 -29.12 9.53 4.07
N PRO A 50 -30.25 9.97 4.63
CA PRO A 50 -30.30 11.23 5.34
C PRO A 50 -29.32 11.24 6.51
N GLY A 51 -28.52 12.29 6.63
CA GLY A 51 -27.52 12.43 7.70
C GLY A 51 -26.14 11.86 7.34
N VAL A 52 -25.93 11.29 6.14
CA VAL A 52 -24.60 10.91 5.65
C VAL A 52 -24.08 12.02 4.73
N ASP A 53 -22.94 12.63 5.10
CA ASP A 53 -22.36 13.74 4.35
C ASP A 53 -21.31 13.32 3.36
N LYS A 54 -20.41 12.44 3.79
CA LYS A 54 -19.32 11.97 2.94
C LYS A 54 -19.03 10.49 3.20
N VAL A 55 -18.81 9.78 2.11
CA VAL A 55 -18.41 8.37 2.15
C VAL A 55 -17.17 8.19 1.30
N ALA A 56 -16.15 7.58 1.85
CA ALA A 56 -14.97 7.15 1.13
C ALA A 56 -14.77 5.65 1.38
N VAL A 57 -14.63 4.86 0.31
CA VAL A 57 -14.45 3.41 0.40
C VAL A 57 -13.16 3.00 -0.26
N SER A 58 -12.33 2.30 0.48
CA SER A 58 -11.09 1.73 0.00
C SER A 58 -11.28 0.30 -0.48
N LEU A 59 -10.92 0.04 -1.73
CA LEU A 59 -10.89 -1.31 -2.29
C LEU A 59 -9.76 -2.16 -1.70
N THR A 60 -8.58 -1.57 -1.55
CA THR A 60 -7.36 -2.27 -1.14
C THR A 60 -7.37 -2.64 0.34
N HIS A 61 -8.04 -1.83 1.17
CA HIS A 61 -8.09 -2.02 2.62
C HIS A 61 -9.41 -2.60 3.11
N GLU A 62 -10.40 -2.70 2.21
CA GLU A 62 -11.73 -3.16 2.60
C GLU A 62 -12.32 -2.30 3.73
N GLN A 63 -12.16 -0.99 3.64
CA GLN A 63 -12.63 -0.05 4.65
C GLN A 63 -13.57 1.00 4.05
N ALA A 64 -14.57 1.39 4.83
CA ALA A 64 -15.39 2.57 4.57
C ALA A 64 -15.19 3.59 5.68
N LEU A 65 -14.92 4.83 5.29
CA LEU A 65 -14.93 6.01 6.14
C LEU A 65 -16.21 6.77 5.84
N VAL A 66 -17.01 7.03 6.87
CA VAL A 66 -18.31 7.69 6.72
C VAL A 66 -18.40 8.87 7.68
N ASP A 67 -18.46 10.08 7.11
CA ASP A 67 -18.81 11.29 7.86
C ASP A 67 -20.33 11.42 7.92
N TYR A 68 -20.90 11.61 9.11
CA TYR A 68 -22.34 11.65 9.32
C TYR A 68 -22.74 12.61 10.44
N ASP A 69 -23.98 13.07 10.38
CA ASP A 69 -24.62 13.85 11.43
C ASP A 69 -25.23 12.89 12.48
N PRO A 70 -24.67 12.83 13.70
CA PRO A 70 -25.15 11.92 14.76
C PRO A 70 -26.57 12.26 15.27
N ALA A 71 -27.12 13.42 14.93
CA ALA A 71 -28.50 13.77 15.22
C ALA A 71 -29.51 13.13 14.27
N LEU A 72 -29.08 12.71 13.08
CA LEU A 72 -29.94 12.17 12.02
C LEU A 72 -29.78 10.66 11.80
N ILE A 73 -28.58 10.11 11.99
CA ILE A 73 -28.28 8.69 11.74
C ILE A 73 -27.25 8.16 12.75
N GLY A 74 -27.39 6.90 13.16
CA GLY A 74 -26.44 6.24 14.05
C GLY A 74 -25.46 5.31 13.33
N PRO A 75 -24.34 4.91 13.97
CA PRO A 75 -23.39 3.94 13.43
C PRO A 75 -24.05 2.61 13.02
N GLU A 76 -24.95 2.09 13.83
CA GLU A 76 -25.65 0.81 13.58
C GLU A 76 -26.49 0.84 12.30
N ASP A 77 -27.11 1.98 11.95
CA ASP A 77 -27.92 2.13 10.74
C ASP A 77 -27.00 2.11 9.49
N ILE A 78 -25.81 2.73 9.61
CA ILE A 78 -24.78 2.72 8.57
C ILE A 78 -24.28 1.29 8.35
N LEU A 79 -23.96 0.57 9.43
CA LEU A 79 -23.50 -0.82 9.37
C LEU A 79 -24.59 -1.77 8.85
N THR A 80 -25.84 -1.55 9.24
CA THR A 80 -26.98 -2.33 8.74
C THR A 80 -27.11 -2.15 7.23
N THR A 81 -26.93 -0.95 6.70
CA THR A 81 -26.94 -0.70 5.26
C THR A 81 -25.81 -1.46 4.56
N LEU A 82 -24.61 -1.49 5.12
CA LEU A 82 -23.48 -2.25 4.57
C LEU A 82 -23.78 -3.76 4.51
N ARG A 83 -24.33 -4.34 5.59
CA ARG A 83 -24.77 -5.75 5.60
C ARG A 83 -25.88 -6.01 4.59
N ASP A 84 -26.85 -5.13 4.51
CA ASP A 84 -27.98 -5.22 3.60
C ASP A 84 -27.58 -5.19 2.11
N ILE A 85 -26.48 -4.52 1.75
CA ILE A 85 -25.95 -4.59 0.38
C ILE A 85 -25.09 -5.84 0.13
N GLY A 86 -24.92 -6.69 1.14
CA GLY A 86 -24.31 -8.01 0.99
C GLY A 86 -22.83 -8.07 1.34
N TYR A 87 -22.34 -7.13 2.13
CA TYR A 87 -20.95 -7.11 2.60
C TYR A 87 -20.86 -7.58 4.06
N ASP A 88 -19.83 -8.36 4.37
CA ASP A 88 -19.52 -8.75 5.73
C ASP A 88 -18.68 -7.66 6.42
N LEU A 89 -18.89 -7.46 7.73
CA LEU A 89 -18.24 -6.44 8.53
C LEU A 89 -17.31 -7.09 9.56
N TYR A 90 -16.15 -6.48 9.76
CA TYR A 90 -15.14 -6.92 10.72
C TYR A 90 -14.72 -5.76 11.63
N ASP A 91 -14.11 -6.08 12.77
CA ASP A 91 -13.53 -5.08 13.67
C ASP A 91 -12.38 -4.34 12.96
N PRO A 92 -12.50 -3.03 12.72
CA PRO A 92 -11.49 -2.26 12.01
C PRO A 92 -10.17 -2.13 12.78
N ARG A 93 -10.16 -2.43 14.08
CA ARG A 93 -8.97 -2.37 14.94
C ARG A 93 -8.12 -3.63 14.86
N LYS A 94 -8.70 -4.76 14.44
CA LYS A 94 -7.98 -6.03 14.29
C LYS A 94 -7.40 -6.13 12.89
N LEU A 95 -6.08 -6.27 12.79
CA LEU A 95 -5.44 -6.66 11.53
C LEU A 95 -5.86 -8.10 11.21
N ARG A 96 -6.27 -8.37 9.94
CA ARG A 96 -6.52 -9.75 9.51
C ARG A 96 -5.20 -10.51 9.49
N PRO A 97 -5.11 -11.66 10.18
CA PRO A 97 -3.95 -12.53 10.06
C PRO A 97 -3.72 -12.92 8.59
N PHE A 98 -2.46 -13.09 8.21
CA PHE A 98 -2.11 -13.52 6.85
C PHE A 98 -2.74 -14.87 6.49
N GLU A 99 -2.84 -15.76 7.47
CA GLU A 99 -3.43 -17.09 7.33
C GLU A 99 -4.91 -17.04 6.91
N GLU A 100 -5.68 -16.05 7.39
CA GLU A 100 -7.08 -15.86 6.98
C GLU A 100 -7.19 -15.38 5.54
N GLU A 101 -6.36 -14.42 5.13
CA GLU A 101 -6.34 -13.95 3.73
C GLU A 101 -5.92 -15.05 2.76
N GLU A 102 -4.95 -15.86 3.16
CA GLU A 102 -4.49 -17.01 2.37
C GLU A 102 -5.56 -18.11 2.31
N ALA A 103 -6.27 -18.35 3.42
CA ALA A 103 -7.40 -19.30 3.46
C ALA A 103 -8.54 -18.85 2.54
N ASP A 104 -8.84 -17.55 2.49
CA ASP A 104 -9.80 -16.96 1.57
C ASP A 104 -9.37 -17.15 0.12
N LEU A 105 -8.10 -16.87 -0.19
CA LEU A 105 -7.53 -17.05 -1.53
C LEU A 105 -7.63 -18.51 -2.00
N VAL A 106 -7.36 -19.47 -1.11
CA VAL A 106 -7.50 -20.90 -1.39
C VAL A 106 -8.97 -21.30 -1.58
N ARG A 107 -9.87 -20.76 -0.74
CA ARG A 107 -11.32 -21.03 -0.84
C ARG A 107 -11.90 -20.55 -2.16
N GLU A 108 -11.61 -19.29 -2.53
CA GLU A 108 -12.05 -18.72 -3.80
C GLU A 108 -11.37 -19.39 -5.00
N GLY A 109 -10.11 -19.82 -4.85
CA GLY A 109 -9.41 -20.63 -5.85
C GLY A 109 -10.09 -21.98 -6.11
N LYS A 110 -10.59 -22.66 -5.08
CA LYS A 110 -11.37 -23.89 -5.24
C LYS A 110 -12.70 -23.64 -5.97
N ARG A 111 -13.39 -22.53 -5.64
CA ARG A 111 -14.61 -22.08 -6.34
C ARG A 111 -14.33 -21.82 -7.82
N LEU A 112 -13.25 -21.14 -8.13
CA LEU A 112 -12.78 -20.91 -9.50
C LEU A 112 -12.52 -22.23 -10.25
N LEU A 113 -11.86 -23.20 -9.63
CA LEU A 113 -11.58 -24.49 -10.27
C LEU A 113 -12.87 -25.27 -10.60
N ILE A 114 -13.88 -25.22 -9.75
CA ILE A 114 -15.20 -25.80 -10.03
C ILE A 114 -15.86 -25.09 -11.22
N ALA A 115 -15.81 -23.76 -11.26
CA ALA A 115 -16.34 -22.98 -12.39
C ALA A 115 -15.58 -23.23 -13.70
N ILE A 116 -14.27 -23.41 -13.64
CA ILE A 116 -13.43 -23.82 -14.78
C ILE A 116 -13.82 -25.21 -15.26
N ALA A 117 -14.00 -26.20 -14.38
CA ALA A 117 -14.42 -27.53 -14.76
C ALA A 117 -15.77 -27.51 -15.49
N ALA A 118 -16.74 -26.75 -14.96
CA ALA A 118 -18.04 -26.54 -15.61
C ALA A 118 -17.90 -25.88 -16.99
N SER A 119 -17.05 -24.85 -17.10
CA SER A 119 -16.79 -24.13 -18.35
C SER A 119 -16.13 -25.01 -19.41
N LEU A 120 -15.11 -25.78 -19.02
CA LEU A 120 -14.44 -26.73 -19.91
C LEU A 120 -15.41 -27.82 -20.40
N THR A 121 -16.28 -28.29 -19.50
CA THR A 121 -17.32 -29.28 -19.84
C THR A 121 -18.35 -28.68 -20.80
N ALA A 122 -18.81 -27.45 -20.56
CA ALA A 122 -19.73 -26.75 -21.45
C ALA A 122 -19.09 -26.49 -22.84
N ILE A 123 -17.83 -26.11 -22.89
CA ILE A 123 -17.09 -25.94 -24.15
C ILE A 123 -16.97 -27.30 -24.86
N ALA A 124 -16.62 -28.39 -24.16
CA ALA A 124 -16.47 -29.71 -24.73
C ALA A 124 -17.78 -30.24 -25.35
N LEU A 125 -18.95 -29.86 -24.77
CA LEU A 125 -20.26 -30.22 -25.31
C LEU A 125 -20.67 -29.45 -26.58
N ILE A 126 -20.09 -28.30 -26.84
CA ILE A 126 -20.39 -27.44 -28.01
C ILE A 126 -19.30 -27.40 -29.05
N LEU A 127 -18.11 -27.90 -28.71
CA LEU A 127 -16.93 -27.78 -29.55
C LEU A 127 -17.00 -28.83 -30.68
N GLU A 128 -17.02 -28.35 -31.93
CA GLU A 128 -16.92 -29.15 -33.12
C GLU A 128 -15.58 -28.88 -33.80
N VAL A 129 -14.59 -29.73 -33.57
CA VAL A 129 -13.29 -29.68 -34.20
C VAL A 129 -13.00 -30.96 -34.96
N SER A 130 -12.32 -30.85 -36.11
CA SER A 130 -12.03 -31.97 -36.95
C SER A 130 -10.52 -32.07 -37.27
N GLY A 131 -10.09 -33.25 -37.67
CA GLY A 131 -8.71 -33.51 -38.07
C GLY A 131 -7.75 -33.40 -36.88
N LEU A 132 -6.56 -32.88 -37.11
CA LEU A 132 -5.51 -32.75 -36.09
C LEU A 132 -5.94 -31.91 -34.85
N TRP A 133 -6.84 -30.95 -35.03
CA TRP A 133 -7.32 -30.08 -33.97
C TRP A 133 -8.18 -30.82 -32.93
N SER A 134 -8.81 -31.93 -33.29
CA SER A 134 -9.57 -32.74 -32.34
C SER A 134 -8.69 -33.41 -31.27
N VAL A 135 -7.39 -33.49 -31.49
CA VAL A 135 -6.42 -33.95 -30.49
C VAL A 135 -5.64 -32.83 -29.86
N LEU A 136 -5.18 -31.85 -30.66
CA LEU A 136 -4.31 -30.77 -30.17
C LEU A 136 -5.02 -29.84 -29.18
N VAL A 137 -6.29 -29.50 -29.44
CA VAL A 137 -7.04 -28.58 -28.55
C VAL A 137 -7.27 -29.22 -27.18
N PRO A 138 -7.85 -30.40 -27.02
CA PRO A 138 -7.99 -31.04 -25.70
C PRO A 138 -6.65 -31.28 -25.01
N ALA A 139 -5.61 -31.72 -25.73
CA ALA A 139 -4.30 -31.95 -25.16
C ALA A 139 -3.67 -30.66 -24.59
N SER A 140 -3.78 -29.54 -25.33
CA SER A 140 -3.27 -28.24 -24.87
C SER A 140 -4.04 -27.72 -23.64
N VAL A 141 -5.37 -27.91 -23.58
CA VAL A 141 -6.19 -27.57 -22.42
C VAL A 141 -5.75 -28.38 -21.21
N VAL A 142 -5.56 -29.69 -21.33
CA VAL A 142 -5.09 -30.56 -20.24
C VAL A 142 -3.69 -30.13 -19.78
N ALA A 143 -2.76 -29.91 -20.72
CA ALA A 143 -1.38 -29.51 -20.44
C ALA A 143 -1.29 -28.17 -19.70
N LEU A 144 -2.24 -27.24 -19.94
CA LEU A 144 -2.29 -25.94 -19.25
C LEU A 144 -3.03 -26.05 -17.90
N MET A 145 -4.18 -26.71 -17.86
CA MET A 145 -5.06 -26.66 -16.72
C MET A 145 -4.64 -27.56 -15.56
N VAL A 146 -3.99 -28.71 -15.84
CA VAL A 146 -3.52 -29.61 -14.76
C VAL A 146 -2.45 -28.95 -13.90
N PRO A 147 -1.38 -28.31 -14.43
CA PRO A 147 -0.40 -27.59 -13.60
C PRO A 147 -0.99 -26.42 -12.83
N VAL A 148 -1.88 -25.62 -13.43
CA VAL A 148 -2.54 -24.49 -12.77
C VAL A 148 -3.42 -24.98 -11.61
N SER A 149 -4.25 -25.98 -11.86
CA SER A 149 -5.12 -26.59 -10.85
C SER A 149 -4.31 -27.22 -9.71
N TYR A 150 -3.21 -27.90 -10.05
CA TYR A 150 -2.29 -28.48 -9.06
C TYR A 150 -1.68 -27.39 -8.18
N ALA A 151 -1.24 -26.27 -8.76
CA ALA A 151 -0.66 -25.16 -8.00
C ALA A 151 -1.66 -24.57 -6.97
N ILE A 152 -2.91 -24.39 -7.36
CA ILE A 152 -3.98 -23.87 -6.48
C ILE A 152 -4.36 -24.89 -5.39
N LEU A 153 -4.36 -26.19 -5.70
CA LEU A 153 -4.75 -27.26 -4.77
C LEU A 153 -3.60 -27.79 -3.91
N ARG A 154 -2.37 -27.36 -4.16
CA ARG A 154 -1.16 -27.84 -3.47
C ARG A 154 -1.24 -27.78 -1.94
N PRO A 155 -1.90 -26.79 -1.30
CA PRO A 155 -2.04 -26.74 0.16
C PRO A 155 -2.77 -27.95 0.76
N ALA A 156 -3.59 -28.66 -0.03
CA ALA A 156 -4.27 -29.87 0.41
C ALA A 156 -3.37 -31.12 0.50
N GLY A 157 -2.09 -31.00 0.16
CA GLY A 157 -1.11 -32.08 0.09
C GLY A 157 -0.92 -32.62 -1.34
N ARG A 158 0.29 -33.08 -1.67
CA ARG A 158 0.71 -33.44 -3.06
C ARG A 158 -0.25 -34.44 -3.74
N GLY A 159 -0.63 -35.50 -3.06
CA GLY A 159 -1.53 -36.53 -3.63
C GLY A 159 -2.92 -35.99 -3.91
N ARG A 160 -3.53 -35.27 -2.95
CA ARG A 160 -4.86 -34.66 -3.09
C ARG A 160 -4.86 -33.56 -4.16
N ALA A 161 -3.79 -32.79 -4.26
CA ALA A 161 -3.65 -31.75 -5.29
C ALA A 161 -3.63 -32.35 -6.69
N LEU A 162 -2.87 -33.44 -6.89
CA LEU A 162 -2.77 -34.10 -8.20
C LEU A 162 -4.12 -34.76 -8.58
N SER A 163 -4.73 -35.50 -7.66
CA SER A 163 -6.05 -36.10 -7.93
C SER A 163 -7.12 -35.05 -8.21
N GLY A 164 -7.12 -33.94 -7.46
CA GLY A 164 -8.01 -32.80 -7.69
C GLY A 164 -7.76 -32.11 -9.03
N ALA A 165 -6.50 -31.90 -9.43
CA ALA A 165 -6.16 -31.30 -10.72
C ALA A 165 -6.63 -32.17 -11.90
N VAL A 166 -6.49 -33.48 -11.79
CA VAL A 166 -7.03 -34.41 -12.79
C VAL A 166 -8.58 -34.37 -12.80
N ALA A 167 -9.19 -34.34 -11.62
CA ALA A 167 -10.66 -34.28 -11.50
C ALA A 167 -11.29 -33.04 -12.16
N ILE A 168 -10.57 -31.92 -12.26
CA ILE A 168 -11.03 -30.68 -12.93
C ILE A 168 -11.21 -30.89 -14.44
N VAL A 169 -10.30 -31.62 -15.08
CA VAL A 169 -10.32 -31.82 -16.54
C VAL A 169 -11.11 -33.08 -16.96
N THR A 170 -11.33 -34.02 -16.04
CA THR A 170 -11.97 -35.30 -16.33
C THR A 170 -13.41 -35.16 -16.89
N PRO A 171 -14.32 -34.32 -16.31
CA PRO A 171 -15.65 -34.15 -16.87
C PRO A 171 -15.66 -33.61 -18.31
N ALA A 172 -14.78 -32.67 -18.59
CA ALA A 172 -14.66 -32.11 -19.93
C ALA A 172 -14.11 -33.14 -20.94
N ALA A 173 -13.09 -33.91 -20.56
CA ALA A 173 -12.57 -34.99 -21.38
C ALA A 173 -13.66 -36.08 -21.66
N ALA A 174 -14.42 -36.48 -20.63
CA ALA A 174 -15.51 -37.41 -20.74
C ALA A 174 -16.62 -36.88 -21.65
N ALA A 175 -17.01 -35.61 -21.48
CA ALA A 175 -18.02 -34.96 -22.33
C ALA A 175 -17.59 -34.89 -23.80
N TYR A 176 -16.31 -34.51 -24.03
CA TYR A 176 -15.73 -34.44 -25.37
C TYR A 176 -15.74 -35.80 -26.05
N LEU A 177 -15.22 -36.82 -25.38
CA LEU A 177 -15.19 -38.20 -25.94
C LEU A 177 -16.60 -38.77 -26.18
N ALA A 178 -17.54 -38.49 -25.29
CA ALA A 178 -18.93 -38.92 -25.46
C ALA A 178 -19.64 -38.21 -26.63
N ARG A 179 -19.27 -36.96 -26.90
CA ARG A 179 -19.73 -36.16 -28.05
C ARG A 179 -19.16 -36.73 -29.35
N GLU A 180 -17.84 -36.93 -29.43
CA GLU A 180 -17.17 -37.52 -30.58
C GLU A 180 -17.64 -38.94 -30.89
N ALA A 181 -17.94 -39.74 -29.87
CA ALA A 181 -18.50 -41.09 -30.02
C ALA A 181 -20.00 -41.10 -30.41
N GLY A 182 -20.64 -39.92 -30.54
CA GLY A 182 -22.06 -39.83 -30.87
C GLY A 182 -23.02 -40.27 -29.74
N ILE A 183 -22.49 -40.49 -28.52
CA ILE A 183 -23.30 -40.86 -27.35
C ILE A 183 -24.17 -39.68 -26.89
N ILE A 184 -23.60 -38.46 -26.94
CA ILE A 184 -24.31 -37.23 -26.61
C ILE A 184 -24.66 -36.49 -27.90
N GLY A 185 -25.95 -36.49 -28.26
CA GLY A 185 -26.50 -35.69 -29.35
C GLY A 185 -26.82 -34.26 -28.94
N ASP A 186 -27.19 -33.40 -29.91
CA ASP A 186 -27.49 -31.98 -29.67
C ASP A 186 -28.56 -31.71 -28.61
N PRO A 187 -29.67 -32.43 -28.55
CA PRO A 187 -30.65 -32.22 -27.50
C PRO A 187 -30.10 -32.51 -26.09
N ALA A 188 -29.35 -33.62 -25.95
CA ALA A 188 -28.71 -33.97 -24.68
C ALA A 188 -27.64 -32.97 -24.26
N ALA A 189 -26.82 -32.46 -25.20
CA ALA A 189 -25.86 -31.41 -24.96
C ALA A 189 -26.54 -30.11 -24.46
N GLY A 190 -27.70 -29.76 -25.03
CA GLY A 190 -28.53 -28.62 -24.57
C GLY A 190 -28.97 -28.77 -23.12
N TRP A 191 -29.53 -29.93 -22.75
CA TRP A 191 -29.96 -30.18 -21.37
C TRP A 191 -28.80 -30.24 -20.39
N LEU A 192 -27.66 -30.84 -20.73
CA LEU A 192 -26.46 -30.90 -19.88
C LEU A 192 -25.85 -29.53 -19.65
N THR A 193 -25.70 -28.72 -20.71
CA THR A 193 -25.20 -27.33 -20.56
C THR A 193 -26.18 -26.46 -19.80
N GLY A 194 -27.50 -26.67 -19.97
CA GLY A 194 -28.51 -25.99 -19.15
C GLY A 194 -28.43 -26.33 -17.66
N ALA A 195 -28.25 -27.59 -17.33
CA ALA A 195 -28.03 -28.03 -15.94
C ALA A 195 -26.74 -27.42 -15.36
N LEU A 196 -25.63 -27.39 -16.14
CA LEU A 196 -24.40 -26.74 -15.74
C LEU A 196 -24.59 -25.24 -15.51
N ALA A 197 -25.31 -24.52 -16.39
CA ALA A 197 -25.61 -23.11 -16.24
C ALA A 197 -26.34 -22.81 -14.93
N LEU A 198 -27.38 -23.58 -14.61
CA LEU A 198 -28.13 -23.46 -13.36
C LEU A 198 -27.26 -23.79 -12.14
N ALA A 199 -26.46 -24.86 -12.21
CA ALA A 199 -25.56 -25.24 -11.14
C ALA A 199 -24.48 -24.15 -10.85
N VAL A 200 -23.96 -23.49 -11.89
CA VAL A 200 -22.98 -22.44 -11.72
C VAL A 200 -23.61 -21.17 -11.15
N VAL A 201 -24.72 -20.69 -11.69
CA VAL A 201 -25.37 -19.45 -11.22
C VAL A 201 -25.89 -19.59 -9.79
N PHE A 202 -26.59 -20.67 -9.48
CA PHE A 202 -27.26 -20.84 -8.18
C PHE A 202 -26.39 -21.59 -7.15
N GLY A 203 -25.43 -22.42 -7.57
CA GLY A 203 -24.61 -23.24 -6.68
C GLY A 203 -23.19 -22.70 -6.47
N VAL A 204 -22.52 -22.28 -7.55
CA VAL A 204 -21.13 -21.82 -7.48
C VAL A 204 -21.03 -20.31 -7.23
N ALA A 205 -21.90 -19.50 -7.85
CA ALA A 205 -21.88 -18.03 -7.82
C ALA A 205 -23.10 -17.39 -7.13
N PRO A 206 -23.71 -17.95 -6.06
CA PRO A 206 -24.90 -17.36 -5.43
C PRO A 206 -24.66 -15.99 -4.80
N HIS A 207 -23.42 -15.68 -4.43
CA HIS A 207 -23.02 -14.36 -3.91
C HIS A 207 -23.17 -13.26 -4.97
N ILE A 208 -22.82 -13.53 -6.22
CA ILE A 208 -22.98 -12.59 -7.33
C ILE A 208 -24.44 -12.24 -7.54
N LEU A 209 -25.31 -13.27 -7.55
CA LEU A 209 -26.75 -13.10 -7.67
C LEU A 209 -27.33 -12.25 -6.52
N ARG A 210 -26.90 -12.47 -5.27
CA ARG A 210 -27.34 -11.65 -4.13
C ARG A 210 -26.90 -10.19 -4.29
N MET A 211 -25.65 -9.96 -4.68
CA MET A 211 -25.12 -8.60 -4.91
C MET A 211 -25.88 -7.89 -6.03
N ALA A 212 -26.17 -8.58 -7.14
CA ALA A 212 -26.94 -8.04 -8.25
C ALA A 212 -28.38 -7.69 -7.83
N TYR A 213 -29.06 -8.58 -7.11
CA TYR A 213 -30.40 -8.34 -6.59
C TYR A 213 -30.47 -7.13 -5.65
N GLN A 214 -29.54 -7.04 -4.69
CA GLN A 214 -29.48 -5.94 -3.73
C GLN A 214 -29.18 -4.60 -4.42
N ALA A 215 -28.26 -4.59 -5.39
CA ALA A 215 -27.96 -3.39 -6.18
C ALA A 215 -29.18 -2.97 -7.03
N GLY A 216 -29.82 -3.92 -7.71
CA GLY A 216 -31.01 -3.66 -8.53
C GLY A 216 -32.19 -3.12 -7.74
N ARG A 217 -32.46 -3.68 -6.55
CA ARG A 217 -33.52 -3.19 -5.63
C ARG A 217 -33.31 -1.73 -5.22
N ARG A 218 -32.03 -1.31 -5.08
CA ARG A 218 -31.64 0.07 -4.77
C ARG A 218 -31.49 0.98 -6.00
N ARG A 219 -31.82 0.47 -7.18
CA ARG A 219 -31.63 1.15 -8.48
C ARG A 219 -30.18 1.60 -8.72
N ILE A 220 -29.23 0.77 -8.29
CA ILE A 220 -27.79 0.95 -8.54
C ILE A 220 -27.41 -0.04 -9.65
N LEU A 221 -27.24 0.46 -10.88
CA LEU A 221 -26.81 -0.33 -12.02
C LEU A 221 -25.28 -0.48 -11.96
N ASN A 222 -24.82 -1.57 -11.39
CA ASN A 222 -23.41 -1.94 -11.31
C ASN A 222 -23.05 -3.13 -12.23
N GLN A 223 -21.79 -3.57 -12.19
CA GLN A 223 -21.34 -4.70 -12.99
C GLN A 223 -22.06 -6.02 -12.65
N HIS A 224 -22.39 -6.26 -11.38
CA HIS A 224 -23.09 -7.50 -10.99
C HIS A 224 -24.48 -7.55 -11.62
N VAL A 225 -25.20 -6.41 -11.68
CA VAL A 225 -26.49 -6.33 -12.38
C VAL A 225 -26.34 -6.63 -13.85
N LEU A 226 -25.32 -6.03 -14.51
CA LEU A 226 -25.08 -6.24 -15.95
C LEU A 226 -24.72 -7.70 -16.25
N LEU A 227 -23.90 -8.32 -15.40
CA LEU A 227 -23.49 -9.71 -15.53
C LEU A 227 -24.69 -10.66 -15.37
N GLU A 228 -25.48 -10.48 -14.31
CA GLU A 228 -26.64 -11.34 -14.07
C GLU A 228 -27.69 -11.19 -15.14
N VAL A 229 -27.94 -9.98 -15.66
CA VAL A 229 -28.80 -9.76 -16.82
C VAL A 229 -28.29 -10.55 -18.05
N GLY A 230 -26.96 -10.55 -18.28
CA GLY A 230 -26.35 -11.33 -19.35
C GLY A 230 -26.46 -12.85 -19.14
N ALA A 231 -26.22 -13.32 -17.89
CA ALA A 231 -26.36 -14.73 -17.53
C ALA A 231 -27.80 -15.22 -17.68
N PHE A 232 -28.77 -14.46 -17.17
CA PHE A 232 -30.19 -14.77 -17.34
C PHE A 232 -30.64 -14.72 -18.80
N ALA A 233 -30.13 -13.77 -19.59
CA ALA A 233 -30.42 -13.72 -21.03
C ALA A 233 -29.89 -14.96 -21.75
N GLY A 234 -28.72 -15.48 -21.36
CA GLY A 234 -28.19 -16.76 -21.84
C GLY A 234 -29.10 -17.96 -21.46
N ILE A 235 -29.58 -17.99 -20.20
CA ILE A 235 -30.54 -19.01 -19.75
C ILE A 235 -31.83 -18.94 -20.57
N VAL A 236 -32.41 -17.74 -20.72
CA VAL A 236 -33.65 -17.55 -21.51
C VAL A 236 -33.42 -17.95 -22.97
N GLY A 237 -32.29 -17.54 -23.58
CA GLY A 237 -31.92 -17.98 -24.93
C GLY A 237 -31.82 -19.49 -25.07
N GLY A 238 -31.20 -20.16 -24.09
CA GLY A 238 -31.09 -21.61 -24.05
C GLY A 238 -32.46 -22.28 -23.87
N ILE A 239 -33.37 -21.76 -23.02
CA ILE A 239 -34.72 -22.28 -22.83
C ILE A 239 -35.52 -22.16 -24.13
N ILE A 240 -35.44 -21.04 -24.87
CA ILE A 240 -36.08 -20.86 -26.18
C ILE A 240 -35.63 -21.98 -27.13
N GLY A 241 -34.33 -22.30 -27.15
CA GLY A 241 -33.81 -23.43 -27.95
C GLY A 241 -34.35 -24.79 -27.55
N LEU A 242 -34.52 -25.06 -26.24
CA LEU A 242 -35.10 -26.31 -25.75
C LEU A 242 -36.56 -26.49 -26.15
N THR A 243 -37.32 -25.41 -26.42
CA THR A 243 -38.71 -25.51 -26.86
C THR A 243 -38.86 -25.96 -28.31
N ASN A 244 -37.78 -26.05 -29.09
CA ASN A 244 -37.77 -26.35 -30.51
C ASN A 244 -38.71 -25.47 -31.35
N LEU A 245 -39.06 -24.28 -30.87
CA LEU A 245 -39.88 -23.30 -31.57
C LEU A 245 -39.18 -22.68 -32.79
N LEU A 246 -37.85 -22.72 -32.77
CA LEU A 246 -37.00 -22.16 -33.81
C LEU A 246 -36.12 -23.29 -34.38
N THR A 247 -36.18 -23.49 -35.70
CA THR A 247 -35.32 -24.44 -36.41
C THR A 247 -33.87 -23.92 -36.42
N ASP A 248 -32.89 -24.84 -36.32
CA ASP A 248 -31.44 -24.55 -36.32
C ASP A 248 -31.00 -23.53 -35.23
N TYR A 249 -31.69 -23.50 -34.09
CA TYR A 249 -31.36 -22.59 -33.00
C TYR A 249 -30.32 -23.20 -32.07
N PRO A 250 -29.21 -22.48 -31.77
CA PRO A 250 -28.11 -23.04 -31.01
C PRO A 250 -28.37 -23.07 -29.50
N THR A 251 -29.03 -24.09 -29.00
CA THR A 251 -29.44 -24.23 -27.59
C THR A 251 -28.26 -24.29 -26.62
N ALA A 252 -27.36 -25.27 -26.80
CA ALA A 252 -26.22 -25.47 -25.90
C ALA A 252 -25.27 -24.29 -25.83
N PRO A 253 -24.93 -23.59 -26.91
CA PRO A 253 -24.10 -22.36 -26.87
C PRO A 253 -24.66 -21.25 -26.00
N PHE A 254 -25.96 -21.02 -25.89
CA PHE A 254 -26.52 -20.00 -25.04
C PHE A 254 -26.34 -20.32 -23.55
N PHE A 255 -26.59 -21.58 -23.15
CA PHE A 255 -26.29 -22.00 -21.78
C PHE A 255 -24.80 -21.95 -21.47
N ALA A 256 -23.94 -22.30 -22.45
CA ALA A 256 -22.50 -22.21 -22.28
C ALA A 256 -22.02 -20.75 -22.04
N VAL A 257 -22.63 -19.76 -22.71
CA VAL A 257 -22.36 -18.34 -22.44
C VAL A 257 -22.60 -18.00 -20.97
N THR A 258 -23.72 -18.45 -20.39
CA THR A 258 -24.02 -18.25 -18.96
C THR A 258 -22.90 -18.81 -18.06
N VAL A 259 -22.46 -20.05 -18.32
CA VAL A 259 -21.40 -20.70 -17.56
C VAL A 259 -20.08 -19.90 -17.68
N LEU A 260 -19.74 -19.50 -18.90
CA LEU A 260 -18.50 -18.75 -19.18
C LEU A 260 -18.50 -17.34 -18.58
N VAL A 261 -19.64 -16.63 -18.62
CA VAL A 261 -19.79 -15.30 -18.01
C VAL A 261 -19.59 -15.37 -16.50
N ALA A 262 -20.23 -16.32 -15.83
CA ALA A 262 -20.09 -16.52 -14.39
C ALA A 262 -18.65 -16.93 -14.00
N ASN A 263 -18.06 -17.90 -14.73
CA ASN A 263 -16.66 -18.32 -14.51
C ASN A 263 -15.68 -17.15 -14.67
N TYR A 264 -15.87 -16.34 -15.71
CA TYR A 264 -15.04 -15.19 -15.96
C TYR A 264 -15.08 -14.18 -14.80
N HIS A 265 -16.26 -13.95 -14.22
CA HIS A 265 -16.38 -13.06 -13.06
C HIS A 265 -15.65 -13.63 -11.85
N ILE A 266 -15.85 -14.90 -11.53
CA ILE A 266 -15.13 -15.60 -10.45
C ILE A 266 -13.61 -15.53 -10.67
N PHE A 267 -13.15 -15.72 -11.92
CA PHE A 267 -11.73 -15.56 -12.26
C PHE A 267 -11.21 -14.14 -11.98
N SER A 268 -11.97 -13.11 -12.37
CA SER A 268 -11.63 -11.71 -12.12
C SER A 268 -11.55 -11.39 -10.61
N GLU A 269 -12.49 -11.92 -9.82
CA GLU A 269 -12.51 -11.78 -8.36
C GLU A 269 -11.29 -12.47 -7.72
N TRP A 270 -11.05 -13.73 -8.08
CA TRP A 270 -9.90 -14.48 -7.56
C TRP A 270 -8.57 -13.82 -7.92
N LEU A 271 -8.43 -13.33 -9.16
CA LEU A 271 -7.23 -12.62 -9.60
C LEU A 271 -7.03 -11.32 -8.80
N SER A 272 -8.10 -10.58 -8.57
CA SER A 272 -8.06 -9.37 -7.75
C SER A 272 -7.63 -9.68 -6.31
N LEU A 273 -8.15 -10.76 -5.73
CA LEU A 273 -7.78 -11.24 -4.41
C LEU A 273 -6.31 -11.69 -4.35
N LEU A 274 -5.83 -12.47 -5.33
CA LEU A 274 -4.44 -12.90 -5.43
C LEU A 274 -3.49 -11.70 -5.44
N VAL A 275 -3.80 -10.72 -6.27
CA VAL A 275 -3.03 -9.50 -6.40
C VAL A 275 -3.00 -8.72 -5.10
N LYS A 276 -4.14 -8.59 -4.42
CA LYS A 276 -4.28 -7.91 -3.13
C LYS A 276 -3.46 -8.60 -2.03
N THR A 277 -3.62 -9.91 -1.87
CA THR A 277 -2.91 -10.70 -0.85
C THR A 277 -1.39 -10.60 -1.04
N ARG A 278 -0.90 -10.67 -2.29
CA ARG A 278 0.55 -10.55 -2.57
C ARG A 278 1.09 -9.13 -2.37
N SER A 279 0.29 -8.10 -2.58
CA SER A 279 0.66 -6.72 -2.27
C SER A 279 0.79 -6.48 -0.77
N SER A 280 -0.09 -7.08 0.02
CA SER A 280 -0.07 -6.99 1.47
C SER A 280 1.14 -7.71 2.10
N GLN A 281 1.71 -8.73 1.43
CA GLN A 281 2.87 -9.48 1.94
C GLN A 281 4.10 -8.61 2.19
N ALA A 282 4.42 -7.68 1.30
CA ALA A 282 5.60 -6.82 1.46
C ALA A 282 5.50 -5.95 2.74
N VAL A 283 4.30 -5.48 3.06
CA VAL A 283 4.03 -4.69 4.27
C VAL A 283 3.98 -5.58 5.51
N LYS A 284 3.38 -6.77 5.40
CA LYS A 284 3.29 -7.72 6.52
C LYS A 284 4.63 -8.38 6.88
N LYS A 285 5.61 -8.38 5.96
CA LYS A 285 7.00 -8.76 6.31
C LYS A 285 7.57 -7.88 7.42
N LEU A 286 7.14 -6.63 7.54
CA LEU A 286 7.52 -5.75 8.65
C LEU A 286 6.95 -6.24 9.99
N LEU A 287 5.72 -6.80 10.00
CA LEU A 287 5.14 -7.40 11.21
C LEU A 287 5.86 -8.70 11.63
N ASN A 288 6.39 -9.46 10.67
CA ASN A 288 7.17 -10.67 10.95
C ASN A 288 8.56 -10.37 11.57
N LEU A 289 8.93 -9.09 11.72
CA LEU A 289 10.10 -8.70 12.51
C LEU A 289 9.85 -8.86 14.01
N GLN A 290 8.59 -8.89 14.47
CA GLN A 290 8.23 -9.12 15.85
C GLN A 290 8.19 -10.65 16.12
N PRO A 291 8.87 -11.16 17.18
CA PRO A 291 8.81 -12.58 17.52
C PRO A 291 7.43 -12.98 18.04
N ASP A 292 7.06 -14.26 17.84
CA ASP A 292 5.77 -14.80 18.27
C ASP A 292 5.62 -14.89 19.79
N THR A 293 6.73 -14.92 20.53
CA THR A 293 6.77 -15.05 21.99
C THR A 293 7.70 -14.03 22.62
N ALA A 294 7.41 -13.64 23.83
CA ALA A 294 8.25 -12.78 24.66
C ALA A 294 8.58 -13.48 25.98
N ARG A 295 9.81 -13.26 26.47
CA ARG A 295 10.25 -13.78 27.78
C ARG A 295 9.96 -12.75 28.85
N VAL A 296 8.79 -12.89 29.48
CA VAL A 296 8.34 -11.97 30.53
C VAL A 296 8.86 -12.41 31.88
N VAL A 297 9.36 -11.47 32.67
CA VAL A 297 9.84 -11.68 34.07
C VAL A 297 8.70 -11.29 34.99
N ARG A 298 8.11 -12.30 35.70
CA ARG A 298 7.08 -12.10 36.73
C ARG A 298 7.50 -12.80 37.99
N ASP A 299 7.40 -12.13 39.13
CA ASP A 299 7.79 -12.66 40.45
C ASP A 299 9.24 -13.23 40.50
N GLY A 300 10.14 -12.64 39.70
CA GLY A 300 11.55 -13.07 39.63
C GLY A 300 11.82 -14.31 38.77
N ALA A 301 10.78 -14.89 38.11
CA ALA A 301 10.89 -16.02 37.20
C ALA A 301 10.63 -15.61 35.74
N GLU A 302 11.36 -16.25 34.82
CA GLU A 302 11.18 -16.03 33.40
C GLU A 302 10.12 -16.97 32.85
N HIS A 303 9.15 -16.41 32.06
CA HIS A 303 8.07 -17.16 31.41
C HIS A 303 8.01 -16.77 29.93
N ASP A 304 8.09 -17.75 29.04
CA ASP A 304 7.83 -17.52 27.63
C ASP A 304 6.30 -17.45 27.40
N VAL A 305 5.81 -16.29 27.03
CA VAL A 305 4.39 -16.03 26.78
C VAL A 305 4.18 -15.59 25.32
N PRO A 306 3.06 -15.94 24.69
CA PRO A 306 2.69 -15.38 23.38
C PRO A 306 2.68 -13.85 23.42
N ILE A 307 3.13 -13.21 22.33
CA ILE A 307 3.28 -11.75 22.26
C ILE A 307 1.95 -11.00 22.48
N ASP A 308 0.84 -11.59 22.12
CA ASP A 308 -0.51 -11.06 22.31
C ASP A 308 -0.98 -11.04 23.78
N GLN A 309 -0.28 -11.73 24.65
CA GLN A 309 -0.55 -11.77 26.11
C GLN A 309 0.37 -10.84 26.92
N VAL A 310 1.31 -10.15 26.25
CA VAL A 310 2.16 -9.14 26.89
C VAL A 310 1.36 -7.84 27.05
N THR A 311 1.46 -7.26 28.24
CA THR A 311 0.78 -6.01 28.57
C THR A 311 1.78 -4.90 28.87
N ALA A 312 1.34 -3.64 28.70
CA ALA A 312 2.17 -2.49 29.06
C ALA A 312 2.53 -2.56 30.56
N GLY A 313 3.82 -2.36 30.89
CA GLY A 313 4.38 -2.51 32.23
C GLY A 313 5.00 -3.89 32.50
N ASP A 314 4.82 -4.89 31.63
CA ASP A 314 5.53 -6.17 31.77
C ASP A 314 7.04 -5.96 31.53
N LEU A 315 7.87 -6.64 32.34
CA LEU A 315 9.31 -6.66 32.17
C LEU A 315 9.71 -7.81 31.23
N VAL A 316 10.37 -7.50 30.15
CA VAL A 316 10.75 -8.45 29.11
C VAL A 316 12.27 -8.58 29.04
N ARG A 317 12.80 -9.80 29.17
CA ARG A 317 14.22 -10.07 29.05
C ARG A 317 14.58 -10.41 27.60
N VAL A 318 15.60 -9.71 27.07
CA VAL A 318 16.11 -9.92 25.71
C VAL A 318 17.59 -10.24 25.77
N ARG A 319 17.96 -11.43 25.29
CA ARG A 319 19.35 -11.93 25.30
C ARG A 319 20.09 -11.53 24.02
N PRO A 320 21.43 -11.60 24.00
CA PRO A 320 22.20 -11.40 22.78
C PRO A 320 21.73 -12.29 21.62
N GLY A 321 21.58 -11.70 20.43
CA GLY A 321 21.07 -12.35 19.23
C GLY A 321 19.55 -12.49 19.14
N GLU A 322 18.81 -12.17 20.20
CA GLU A 322 17.35 -12.20 20.19
C GLU A 322 16.77 -10.89 19.63
N ARG A 323 15.60 -11.01 19.00
CA ARG A 323 14.80 -9.83 18.61
C ARG A 323 14.06 -9.27 19.80
N ILE A 324 14.01 -7.95 19.90
CA ILE A 324 13.23 -7.24 20.92
C ILE A 324 11.75 -7.43 20.60
N PRO A 325 10.94 -8.02 21.50
CA PRO A 325 9.56 -8.38 21.14
C PRO A 325 8.56 -7.24 21.28
N VAL A 326 8.86 -6.19 22.04
CA VAL A 326 7.95 -5.07 22.36
C VAL A 326 8.68 -3.74 22.30
N ASP A 327 7.94 -2.67 22.07
CA ASP A 327 8.49 -1.32 22.31
C ASP A 327 8.54 -1.05 23.81
N GLY A 328 9.63 -0.49 24.27
CA GLY A 328 9.79 -0.27 25.72
C GLY A 328 10.99 0.61 26.06
N VAL A 329 11.20 0.73 27.36
CA VAL A 329 12.35 1.44 27.94
C VAL A 329 13.23 0.41 28.67
N VAL A 330 14.53 0.52 28.51
CA VAL A 330 15.50 -0.35 29.19
C VAL A 330 15.51 -0.04 30.68
N GLU A 331 15.11 -1.02 31.52
CA GLU A 331 15.13 -0.92 32.98
C GLU A 331 16.47 -1.39 33.57
N ASP A 332 17.14 -2.35 32.91
CA ASP A 332 18.44 -2.89 33.35
C ASP A 332 19.21 -3.44 32.13
N GLY A 333 20.52 -3.31 32.19
CA GLY A 333 21.41 -3.81 31.16
C GLY A 333 21.94 -2.72 30.22
N TYR A 334 22.84 -3.15 29.33
CA TYR A 334 23.45 -2.31 28.30
C TYR A 334 23.80 -3.17 27.11
N SER A 335 23.46 -2.73 25.90
CA SER A 335 23.74 -3.44 24.67
C SER A 335 23.73 -2.56 23.45
N ALA A 336 24.45 -2.96 22.42
CA ALA A 336 24.24 -2.45 21.07
C ALA A 336 23.00 -3.13 20.45
N VAL A 337 22.09 -2.33 19.92
CA VAL A 337 20.84 -2.77 19.30
C VAL A 337 20.87 -2.45 17.81
N ASP A 338 20.79 -3.47 16.97
CA ASP A 338 20.67 -3.31 15.51
C ASP A 338 19.22 -2.96 15.16
N VAL A 339 19.01 -1.74 14.78
CA VAL A 339 17.72 -1.18 14.35
C VAL A 339 17.55 -1.17 12.84
N SER A 340 18.50 -1.70 12.08
CA SER A 340 18.57 -1.59 10.60
C SER A 340 17.33 -2.12 9.87
N LEU A 341 16.72 -3.18 10.41
CA LEU A 341 15.52 -3.77 9.85
C LEU A 341 14.25 -2.92 10.12
N VAL A 342 14.29 -2.05 11.14
CA VAL A 342 13.15 -1.25 11.57
C VAL A 342 13.27 0.20 11.09
N THR A 343 14.44 0.80 11.26
CA THR A 343 14.69 2.22 10.91
C THR A 343 15.52 2.40 9.64
N GLY A 344 16.18 1.35 9.17
CA GLY A 344 17.09 1.42 8.01
C GLY A 344 18.51 1.89 8.36
N GLU A 345 18.80 2.26 9.60
CA GLU A 345 20.14 2.70 10.04
C GLU A 345 21.09 1.49 10.14
N PRO A 346 22.20 1.46 9.39
CA PRO A 346 23.07 0.28 9.35
C PRO A 346 23.99 0.14 10.56
N VAL A 347 24.11 1.19 11.40
CA VAL A 347 24.97 1.17 12.58
C VAL A 347 24.14 0.82 13.82
N PRO A 348 24.49 -0.24 14.57
CA PRO A 348 23.81 -0.57 15.82
C PRO A 348 23.90 0.60 16.83
N LEU A 349 22.78 0.88 17.48
CA LEU A 349 22.66 1.93 18.49
C LEU A 349 22.94 1.35 19.89
N GLU A 350 23.81 2.00 20.64
CA GLU A 350 24.01 1.64 22.04
C GLU A 350 22.82 2.04 22.90
N ARG A 351 22.32 1.12 23.72
CA ARG A 351 21.14 1.28 24.57
C ARG A 351 21.44 0.83 26.00
N GLY A 352 21.18 1.74 26.93
CA GLY A 352 21.34 1.53 28.37
C GLY A 352 20.07 1.86 29.13
N VAL A 353 20.15 1.84 30.48
CA VAL A 353 19.02 2.13 31.36
C VAL A 353 18.41 3.51 31.06
N GLY A 354 17.11 3.56 30.82
CA GLY A 354 16.37 4.75 30.47
C GLY A 354 16.19 5.01 28.97
N ASP A 355 16.92 4.27 28.10
CA ASP A 355 16.79 4.43 26.65
C ASP A 355 15.59 3.67 26.08
N GLU A 356 14.95 4.25 25.07
CA GLU A 356 13.87 3.58 24.36
C GLU A 356 14.42 2.54 23.37
N VAL A 357 13.73 1.39 23.28
CA VAL A 357 13.97 0.34 22.29
C VAL A 357 12.69 0.04 21.51
N ILE A 358 12.86 -0.34 20.24
CA ILE A 358 11.77 -0.58 19.30
C ILE A 358 11.64 -2.09 19.05
N GLY A 359 10.42 -2.60 19.14
CA GLY A 359 10.10 -3.99 18.82
C GLY A 359 10.47 -4.34 17.37
N GLY A 360 11.06 -5.54 17.17
CA GLY A 360 11.59 -5.98 15.88
C GLY A 360 13.09 -5.74 15.67
N SER A 361 13.72 -4.85 16.45
CA SER A 361 15.17 -4.65 16.47
C SER A 361 15.92 -5.88 17.02
N ILE A 362 17.20 -6.04 16.72
CA ILE A 362 18.01 -7.17 17.17
C ILE A 362 18.96 -6.71 18.27
N ASN A 363 18.88 -7.34 19.43
CA ASN A 363 19.84 -7.14 20.50
C ASN A 363 21.14 -7.88 20.16
N THR A 364 22.29 -7.20 20.08
CA THR A 364 23.52 -7.81 19.52
C THR A 364 24.50 -8.31 20.58
N SER A 365 24.71 -7.61 21.68
CA SER A 365 25.87 -7.88 22.57
C SER A 365 25.52 -8.17 24.02
N GLY A 366 24.72 -7.34 24.69
CA GLY A 366 24.38 -7.46 26.10
C GLY A 366 23.01 -8.09 26.34
N THR A 367 22.63 -8.29 27.60
CA THR A 367 21.27 -8.68 27.99
C THR A 367 20.53 -7.44 28.45
N LEU A 368 19.32 -7.21 27.89
CA LEU A 368 18.46 -6.10 28.25
C LEU A 368 17.25 -6.61 29.05
N LEU A 369 16.83 -5.83 30.03
CA LEU A 369 15.53 -5.95 30.68
C LEU A 369 14.70 -4.73 30.26
N VAL A 370 13.65 -4.95 29.50
CA VAL A 370 12.85 -3.90 28.87
C VAL A 370 11.48 -3.83 29.53
N ALA A 371 11.08 -2.67 30.04
CA ALA A 371 9.72 -2.41 30.46
C ALA A 371 8.87 -2.10 29.22
N ALA A 372 7.86 -2.93 28.94
CA ALA A 372 6.98 -2.77 27.79
C ALA A 372 6.16 -1.48 27.93
N THR A 373 6.26 -0.58 26.96
CA THR A 373 5.47 0.67 26.93
C THR A 373 4.33 0.60 25.92
N ARG A 374 4.58 0.04 24.73
CA ARG A 374 3.59 -0.12 23.67
C ARG A 374 3.57 -1.57 23.21
N VAL A 375 2.39 -2.17 23.19
CA VAL A 375 2.19 -3.59 22.87
C VAL A 375 1.05 -3.80 21.87
N GLY A 376 1.07 -4.92 21.15
CA GLY A 376 0.01 -5.31 20.24
C GLY A 376 -0.22 -4.26 19.14
N ASN A 377 -1.47 -3.78 19.03
CA ASN A 377 -1.86 -2.81 18.00
C ASN A 377 -1.25 -1.41 18.20
N ASP A 378 -0.74 -1.09 19.37
CA ASP A 378 -0.15 0.22 19.67
C ASP A 378 1.38 0.21 19.54
N SER A 379 1.97 -0.94 19.16
CA SER A 379 3.40 -1.04 18.85
C SER A 379 3.76 -0.20 17.61
N PHE A 380 5.00 0.28 17.57
CA PHE A 380 5.55 1.07 16.46
C PHE A 380 5.36 0.36 15.11
N LEU A 381 5.69 -0.94 15.04
CA LEU A 381 5.50 -1.72 13.82
C LEU A 381 4.03 -1.85 13.42
N ALA A 382 3.13 -2.07 14.38
CA ALA A 382 1.70 -2.15 14.10
C ALA A 382 1.12 -0.79 13.66
N GLN A 383 1.63 0.32 14.18
CA GLN A 383 1.28 1.67 13.73
C GLN A 383 1.75 1.92 12.30
N ILE A 384 3.00 1.60 11.96
CA ILE A 384 3.50 1.70 10.57
C ILE A 384 2.60 0.91 9.63
N VAL A 385 2.25 -0.33 9.97
CA VAL A 385 1.38 -1.16 9.12
C VAL A 385 -0.01 -0.55 8.98
N ARG A 386 -0.61 -0.04 10.06
CA ARG A 386 -1.90 0.67 10.01
C ARG A 386 -1.82 1.91 9.13
N HIS A 387 -0.80 2.75 9.29
CA HIS A 387 -0.63 3.95 8.49
C HIS A 387 -0.42 3.63 7.01
N VAL A 388 0.32 2.57 6.69
CA VAL A 388 0.42 2.04 5.32
C VAL A 388 -0.94 1.55 4.81
N GLU A 389 -1.74 0.92 5.64
CA GLU A 389 -3.09 0.48 5.27
C GLU A 389 -4.06 1.66 5.10
N ASP A 390 -4.03 2.65 5.97
CA ASP A 390 -4.91 3.82 5.93
C ASP A 390 -4.66 4.71 4.72
N ALA A 391 -3.42 4.93 4.39
CA ALA A 391 -3.04 5.75 3.24
C ALA A 391 -3.39 5.12 1.90
N ARG A 392 -3.39 3.80 1.81
CA ARG A 392 -3.92 3.07 0.65
C ARG A 392 -5.44 3.20 0.52
N ALA A 393 -6.15 3.74 1.52
CA ALA A 393 -7.60 3.92 1.52
C ALA A 393 -8.09 4.99 0.54
N LEU A 394 -7.24 5.92 0.12
CA LEU A 394 -7.61 6.99 -0.79
C LEU A 394 -7.65 6.49 -2.24
N LYS A 395 -8.73 6.79 -2.95
CA LYS A 395 -8.88 6.43 -4.37
C LYS A 395 -7.95 7.30 -5.22
N PRO A 396 -7.10 6.70 -6.07
CA PRO A 396 -6.35 7.47 -7.05
C PRO A 396 -7.27 8.24 -8.00
N GLY A 397 -6.89 9.44 -8.40
CA GLY A 397 -7.71 10.33 -9.25
C GLY A 397 -8.19 9.70 -10.57
N ILE A 398 -7.44 8.74 -11.16
CA ILE A 398 -7.86 8.02 -12.36
C ILE A 398 -8.98 7.00 -12.06
N LEU A 399 -9.07 6.46 -10.85
CA LEU A 399 -10.19 5.60 -10.44
C LEU A 399 -11.49 6.41 -10.37
N HIS A 400 -11.44 7.65 -9.90
CA HIS A 400 -12.59 8.56 -9.96
C HIS A 400 -13.05 8.83 -11.39
N LEU A 401 -12.12 8.94 -12.35
CA LEU A 401 -12.45 9.07 -13.77
C LEU A 401 -13.13 7.81 -14.30
N VAL A 402 -12.56 6.64 -14.01
CA VAL A 402 -13.11 5.33 -14.40
C VAL A 402 -14.52 5.16 -13.81
N ASP A 403 -14.72 5.44 -12.53
CA ASP A 403 -16.02 5.34 -11.86
C ASP A 403 -17.07 6.29 -12.49
N ARG A 404 -16.65 7.50 -12.87
CA ARG A 404 -17.51 8.47 -13.58
C ARG A 404 -17.95 7.95 -14.95
N VAL A 405 -17.02 7.38 -15.69
CA VAL A 405 -17.30 6.80 -17.01
C VAL A 405 -18.22 5.58 -16.86
N LEU A 406 -17.93 4.67 -15.94
CA LEU A 406 -18.72 3.45 -15.72
C LEU A 406 -20.14 3.75 -15.23
N ARG A 407 -20.37 4.88 -14.56
CA ARG A 407 -21.70 5.34 -14.15
C ARG A 407 -22.64 5.59 -15.33
N VAL A 408 -22.10 6.04 -16.45
CA VAL A 408 -22.84 6.25 -17.71
C VAL A 408 -22.80 4.99 -18.58
N TYR A 409 -21.68 4.29 -18.57
CA TYR A 409 -21.41 3.14 -19.43
C TYR A 409 -22.40 1.97 -19.20
N THR A 410 -22.62 1.55 -17.94
CA THR A 410 -23.51 0.40 -17.64
C THR A 410 -24.94 0.61 -18.13
N PRO A 411 -25.63 1.71 -17.83
CA PRO A 411 -26.96 1.94 -18.41
C PRO A 411 -26.94 2.06 -19.92
N THR A 412 -25.87 2.63 -20.52
CA THR A 412 -25.74 2.73 -21.98
C THR A 412 -25.68 1.36 -22.62
N VAL A 413 -24.89 0.41 -22.08
CA VAL A 413 -24.81 -0.97 -22.60
C VAL A 413 -26.18 -1.66 -22.53
N LEU A 414 -26.90 -1.51 -21.42
CA LEU A 414 -28.26 -2.08 -21.28
C LEU A 414 -29.22 -1.50 -22.31
N ILE A 415 -29.20 -0.18 -22.55
CA ILE A 415 -30.03 0.48 -23.55
C ILE A 415 -29.65 0.01 -24.96
N VAL A 416 -28.35 -0.02 -25.29
CA VAL A 416 -27.89 -0.46 -26.61
C VAL A 416 -28.27 -1.92 -26.86
N SER A 417 -28.16 -2.79 -25.84
CA SER A 417 -28.60 -4.19 -25.92
C SER A 417 -30.11 -4.29 -26.21
N ALA A 418 -30.93 -3.54 -25.45
CA ALA A 418 -32.37 -3.52 -25.65
C ALA A 418 -32.76 -2.97 -27.04
N VAL A 419 -32.12 -1.88 -27.48
CA VAL A 419 -32.34 -1.30 -28.79
C VAL A 419 -31.91 -2.26 -29.91
N ALA A 420 -30.78 -2.95 -29.78
CA ALA A 420 -30.33 -3.94 -30.76
C ALA A 420 -31.29 -5.13 -30.84
N LEU A 421 -31.72 -5.66 -29.69
CA LEU A 421 -32.71 -6.74 -29.64
C LEU A 421 -34.03 -6.33 -30.28
N LEU A 422 -34.61 -5.20 -29.87
CA LEU A 422 -35.86 -4.70 -30.38
C LEU A 422 -35.75 -4.27 -31.86
N GLY A 423 -34.61 -3.68 -32.24
CA GLY A 423 -34.34 -3.26 -33.63
C GLY A 423 -34.35 -4.44 -34.60
N TRP A 424 -33.77 -5.57 -34.20
CA TRP A 424 -33.83 -6.80 -35.03
C TRP A 424 -35.18 -7.49 -34.95
N LEU A 425 -35.93 -7.47 -33.82
CA LEU A 425 -37.25 -8.03 -33.75
C LEU A 425 -38.27 -7.24 -34.60
N VAL A 426 -38.34 -5.96 -34.37
CA VAL A 426 -39.34 -5.08 -35.00
C VAL A 426 -38.91 -4.68 -36.44
N GLY A 427 -37.60 -4.40 -36.60
CA GLY A 427 -37.07 -3.98 -37.90
C GLY A 427 -37.16 -5.08 -38.98
N SER A 428 -36.80 -6.34 -38.62
CA SER A 428 -36.96 -7.46 -39.55
C SER A 428 -38.41 -7.75 -39.85
N TRP A 429 -39.30 -7.69 -38.83
CA TRP A 429 -40.72 -7.85 -39.02
C TRP A 429 -41.29 -6.78 -39.97
N ALA A 430 -40.90 -5.51 -39.82
CA ALA A 430 -41.35 -4.41 -40.64
C ALA A 430 -40.82 -4.48 -42.12
N LEU A 431 -39.62 -5.01 -42.30
CA LEU A 431 -38.96 -5.06 -43.62
C LEU A 431 -39.17 -6.37 -44.37
N ALA A 432 -39.22 -7.53 -43.67
CA ALA A 432 -39.28 -8.85 -44.22
C ALA A 432 -40.58 -9.62 -43.90
N GLY A 433 -41.47 -9.03 -43.08
CA GLY A 433 -42.75 -9.64 -42.68
C GLY A 433 -42.64 -10.66 -41.55
N GLU A 434 -41.42 -11.04 -41.17
CA GLU A 434 -41.17 -12.03 -40.09
C GLU A 434 -40.07 -11.50 -39.14
N PRO A 435 -40.21 -11.72 -37.82
CA PRO A 435 -39.19 -11.30 -36.86
C PRO A 435 -37.98 -12.27 -36.86
N ASP A 436 -36.77 -11.74 -37.05
CA ASP A 436 -35.51 -12.50 -36.91
C ASP A 436 -35.13 -12.63 -35.41
N VAL A 437 -35.80 -13.53 -34.71
CA VAL A 437 -35.60 -13.77 -33.26
C VAL A 437 -34.20 -14.21 -32.96
N ARG A 438 -33.60 -15.04 -33.82
CA ARG A 438 -32.22 -15.53 -33.62
C ARG A 438 -31.24 -14.37 -33.63
N ARG A 439 -31.33 -13.52 -34.67
CA ARG A 439 -30.43 -12.35 -34.80
C ARG A 439 -30.66 -11.31 -33.71
N ALA A 440 -31.89 -11.11 -33.29
CA ALA A 440 -32.24 -10.23 -32.19
C ALA A 440 -31.61 -10.68 -30.88
N VAL A 441 -31.72 -11.96 -30.53
CA VAL A 441 -31.15 -12.52 -29.31
C VAL A 441 -29.62 -12.48 -29.40
N PHE A 442 -29.01 -12.79 -30.54
CA PHE A 442 -27.56 -12.68 -30.74
C PHE A 442 -27.06 -11.25 -30.54
N ALA A 443 -27.76 -10.25 -31.11
CA ALA A 443 -27.42 -8.85 -30.96
C ALA A 443 -27.52 -8.40 -29.49
N GLY A 444 -28.66 -8.68 -28.85
CA GLY A 444 -28.87 -8.30 -27.46
C GLY A 444 -27.86 -8.94 -26.50
N LEU A 445 -27.70 -10.26 -26.57
CA LEU A 445 -26.77 -10.99 -25.70
C LEU A 445 -25.31 -10.67 -26.02
N GLY A 446 -24.95 -10.56 -27.31
CA GLY A 446 -23.60 -10.16 -27.73
C GLY A 446 -23.20 -8.79 -27.19
N VAL A 447 -24.13 -7.80 -27.21
CA VAL A 447 -23.87 -6.47 -26.61
C VAL A 447 -23.70 -6.54 -25.12
N LEU A 448 -24.49 -7.33 -24.39
CA LEU A 448 -24.34 -7.50 -22.94
C LEU A 448 -22.97 -8.10 -22.59
N VAL A 449 -22.56 -9.13 -23.32
CA VAL A 449 -21.27 -9.81 -23.10
C VAL A 449 -20.10 -8.91 -23.46
N MET A 450 -20.11 -8.26 -24.64
CA MET A 450 -19.04 -7.37 -25.07
C MET A 450 -18.98 -6.08 -24.26
N GLY A 451 -20.09 -5.64 -23.72
CA GLY A 451 -20.21 -4.44 -22.89
C GLY A 451 -19.79 -4.65 -21.44
N TYR A 452 -19.30 -5.81 -21.04
CA TYR A 452 -18.91 -6.05 -19.66
C TYR A 452 -17.62 -5.33 -19.29
N PRO A 453 -17.59 -4.48 -18.23
CA PRO A 453 -16.46 -3.58 -17.95
C PRO A 453 -15.35 -4.18 -17.09
N CYS A 454 -15.24 -5.53 -16.97
CA CYS A 454 -14.25 -6.20 -16.13
C CYS A 454 -12.83 -5.72 -16.35
N ALA A 455 -12.43 -5.60 -17.62
CA ALA A 455 -11.11 -5.18 -18.02
C ALA A 455 -10.75 -3.79 -17.47
N VAL A 456 -11.72 -2.88 -17.42
CA VAL A 456 -11.55 -1.52 -16.88
C VAL A 456 -11.40 -1.57 -15.35
N GLY A 457 -12.18 -2.41 -14.67
CA GLY A 457 -12.17 -2.52 -13.20
C GLY A 457 -10.84 -2.99 -12.62
N ILE A 458 -10.13 -3.89 -13.31
CA ILE A 458 -8.83 -4.44 -12.87
C ILE A 458 -7.63 -3.66 -13.41
N ALA A 459 -7.80 -2.78 -14.40
CA ALA A 459 -6.73 -2.09 -15.10
C ALA A 459 -5.80 -1.27 -14.18
N ALA A 460 -6.39 -0.48 -13.28
CA ALA A 460 -5.64 0.38 -12.37
C ALA A 460 -5.12 -0.37 -11.13
N PRO A 461 -5.94 -1.16 -10.40
CA PRO A 461 -5.46 -1.93 -9.26
C PRO A 461 -4.24 -2.80 -9.58
N LEU A 462 -4.27 -3.49 -10.72
CA LEU A 462 -3.17 -4.37 -11.14
C LEU A 462 -1.86 -3.62 -11.40
N ALA A 463 -1.93 -2.42 -12.01
CA ALA A 463 -0.76 -1.58 -12.25
C ALA A 463 -0.18 -1.01 -10.94
N ILE A 464 -1.06 -0.60 -10.01
CA ILE A 464 -0.67 -0.05 -8.70
C ILE A 464 0.02 -1.11 -7.85
N VAL A 465 -0.56 -2.31 -7.78
CA VAL A 465 0.00 -3.40 -6.96
C VAL A 465 1.38 -3.82 -7.44
N ARG A 466 1.56 -3.93 -8.76
CA ARG A 466 2.89 -4.19 -9.31
C ARG A 466 3.88 -3.11 -8.92
N ALA A 467 3.48 -1.83 -9.06
CA ALA A 467 4.33 -0.70 -8.75
C ALA A 467 4.67 -0.65 -7.24
N ALA A 468 3.71 -1.02 -6.36
CA ALA A 468 3.94 -1.11 -4.92
C ALA A 468 4.95 -2.21 -4.57
N GLY A 469 4.85 -3.37 -5.19
CA GLY A 469 5.85 -4.44 -5.02
C GLY A 469 7.25 -4.02 -5.51
N GLU A 470 7.33 -3.38 -6.69
CA GLU A 470 8.60 -2.87 -7.24
C GLU A 470 9.24 -1.80 -6.35
N ALA A 471 8.42 -0.91 -5.76
CA ALA A 471 8.88 0.12 -4.83
C ALA A 471 9.39 -0.49 -3.52
N ALA A 472 8.64 -1.44 -2.95
CA ALA A 472 9.01 -2.11 -1.71
C ALA A 472 10.34 -2.88 -1.80
N ASP A 473 10.59 -3.55 -2.93
CA ASP A 473 11.87 -4.24 -3.20
C ASP A 473 13.07 -3.28 -3.19
N LEU A 474 12.83 -1.99 -3.48
CA LEU A 474 13.84 -0.94 -3.52
C LEU A 474 13.91 -0.13 -2.21
N GLY A 475 13.17 -0.53 -1.18
CA GLY A 475 13.11 0.20 0.10
C GLY A 475 12.30 1.50 0.02
N ILE A 476 11.31 1.56 -0.87
CA ILE A 476 10.41 2.70 -1.04
C ILE A 476 8.99 2.24 -0.73
N ILE A 477 8.35 2.85 0.25
CA ILE A 477 6.96 2.56 0.60
C ILE A 477 6.08 3.64 0.00
N MET A 478 5.33 3.30 -1.05
CA MET A 478 4.35 4.20 -1.65
C MET A 478 2.98 3.91 -1.04
N ARG A 479 2.45 4.85 -0.27
CA ARG A 479 1.29 4.68 0.60
C ARG A 479 -0.03 5.03 -0.08
N THR A 480 -0.07 6.12 -0.84
CA THR A 480 -1.31 6.66 -1.40
C THR A 480 -1.45 6.40 -2.89
N GLY A 481 -2.67 6.50 -3.38
CA GLY A 481 -2.94 6.44 -4.82
C GLY A 481 -2.32 7.60 -5.58
N GLU A 482 -2.19 8.77 -4.94
CA GLU A 482 -1.56 9.98 -5.45
C GLU A 482 -0.08 9.74 -5.71
N ALA A 483 0.61 9.05 -4.82
CA ALA A 483 2.01 8.65 -5.00
C ALA A 483 2.21 7.90 -6.32
N PHE A 484 1.29 6.97 -6.68
CA PHE A 484 1.39 6.20 -7.92
C PHE A 484 0.97 6.94 -9.18
N GLN A 485 0.19 8.02 -9.08
CA GLN A 485 -0.43 8.66 -10.24
C GLN A 485 -0.04 10.11 -10.43
N THR A 486 0.12 10.84 -9.32
CA THR A 486 0.38 12.28 -9.33
C THR A 486 1.88 12.56 -9.35
N PHE A 487 2.68 11.81 -8.61
CA PHE A 487 4.12 12.07 -8.47
C PHE A 487 4.86 12.09 -9.82
N GLY A 488 4.52 11.19 -10.73
CA GLY A 488 5.10 11.17 -12.07
C GLY A 488 4.89 12.45 -12.88
N GLN A 489 3.90 13.28 -12.51
CA GLN A 489 3.51 14.51 -13.22
C GLN A 489 3.98 15.79 -12.51
N VAL A 490 4.54 15.67 -11.31
CA VAL A 490 5.06 16.80 -10.52
C VAL A 490 6.23 17.46 -11.23
N ARG A 491 6.32 18.81 -11.16
CA ARG A 491 7.39 19.63 -11.73
C ARG A 491 8.19 20.40 -10.68
N THR A 492 7.59 20.70 -9.53
CA THR A 492 8.23 21.45 -8.45
C THR A 492 8.46 20.52 -7.28
N ILE A 493 9.72 20.49 -6.79
CA ILE A 493 10.11 19.74 -5.60
C ILE A 493 10.58 20.71 -4.52
N VAL A 494 9.87 20.73 -3.41
CA VAL A 494 10.22 21.48 -2.22
C VAL A 494 11.02 20.55 -1.31
N LEU A 495 12.18 21.01 -0.88
CA LEU A 495 13.14 20.24 -0.09
C LEU A 495 13.37 20.97 1.22
N ASP A 496 13.17 20.30 2.34
CA ASP A 496 13.69 20.79 3.60
C ASP A 496 15.21 20.67 3.63
N LYS A 497 15.87 21.46 4.47
CA LYS A 497 17.32 21.41 4.64
C LYS A 497 17.73 20.27 5.56
N THR A 498 17.30 20.34 6.81
CA THR A 498 17.79 19.50 7.92
C THR A 498 17.26 18.09 7.82
N GLY A 499 18.14 17.08 7.89
CA GLY A 499 17.75 15.67 7.77
C GLY A 499 17.30 15.23 6.36
N THR A 500 17.10 16.15 5.43
CA THR A 500 16.71 15.90 4.04
C THR A 500 17.87 16.11 3.07
N LEU A 501 18.36 17.36 2.94
CA LEU A 501 19.55 17.69 2.14
C LEU A 501 20.84 17.51 2.92
N THR A 502 20.72 17.51 4.23
CA THR A 502 21.81 17.28 5.18
C THR A 502 21.55 15.98 5.96
N GLU A 503 22.59 15.47 6.63
CA GLU A 503 22.50 14.22 7.39
C GLU A 503 21.64 14.31 8.67
N GLY A 504 21.27 15.56 9.10
CA GLY A 504 20.50 15.78 10.32
C GLY A 504 21.35 15.61 11.59
N ARG A 505 22.67 15.47 11.44
CA ARG A 505 23.61 15.30 12.54
C ARG A 505 24.60 16.46 12.56
N PRO A 506 24.54 17.31 13.61
CA PRO A 506 25.57 18.35 13.76
C PRO A 506 26.93 17.70 13.97
N ALA A 507 27.96 18.25 13.31
CA ALA A 507 29.36 17.84 13.49
C ALA A 507 30.27 19.06 13.66
N VAL A 508 31.41 18.89 14.32
CA VAL A 508 32.41 19.91 14.42
C VAL A 508 33.07 20.14 13.06
N ARG A 509 33.01 21.38 12.54
CA ARG A 509 33.49 21.76 11.20
C ARG A 509 34.77 22.55 11.21
N GLU A 510 34.88 23.44 12.17
CA GLU A 510 36.04 24.30 12.29
C GLU A 510 36.28 24.61 13.77
N ILE A 511 37.54 24.64 14.14
CA ILE A 511 37.98 24.98 15.48
C ILE A 511 38.93 26.14 15.37
N THR A 512 38.61 27.26 16.05
CA THR A 512 39.56 28.38 16.19
C THR A 512 39.96 28.48 17.64
N SER A 513 41.21 28.12 17.93
CA SER A 513 41.72 28.01 19.28
C SER A 513 42.76 29.12 19.57
N LEU A 514 42.76 29.61 20.83
CA LEU A 514 43.78 30.52 21.38
C LEU A 514 44.86 29.75 22.15
N VAL A 515 44.63 28.48 22.46
CA VAL A 515 45.54 27.64 23.26
C VAL A 515 46.12 26.44 22.48
N GLY A 516 45.29 25.67 21.87
CA GLY A 516 45.60 24.50 21.06
C GLY A 516 44.27 23.85 20.70
N GLU A 517 44.12 23.32 19.48
CA GLU A 517 42.83 22.72 19.06
C GLU A 517 42.44 21.51 19.92
N GLU A 518 43.41 20.66 20.28
CA GLU A 518 43.18 19.49 21.10
C GLU A 518 42.82 19.86 22.54
N ASP A 519 43.46 20.87 23.11
CA ASP A 519 43.16 21.37 24.45
C ASP A 519 41.76 21.98 24.52
N LEU A 520 41.40 22.78 23.52
CA LEU A 520 40.08 23.39 23.42
C LEU A 520 39.00 22.31 23.30
N LEU A 521 39.18 21.37 22.34
CA LEU A 521 38.18 20.32 22.06
C LEU A 521 38.09 19.37 23.26
N GLY A 522 39.20 19.00 23.89
CA GLY A 522 39.20 18.16 25.10
C GLY A 522 38.50 18.82 26.28
N ALA A 523 38.71 20.12 26.53
CA ALA A 523 38.03 20.87 27.59
C ALA A 523 36.51 20.97 27.31
N ALA A 524 36.11 21.25 26.06
CA ALA A 524 34.73 21.32 25.64
C ALA A 524 34.05 19.97 25.77
N ALA A 525 34.68 18.90 25.27
CA ALA A 525 34.15 17.53 25.33
C ALA A 525 33.97 17.05 26.79
N ALA A 526 34.93 17.37 27.66
CA ALA A 526 34.83 17.05 29.07
C ALA A 526 33.62 17.74 29.73
N ALA A 527 33.44 19.06 29.48
CA ALA A 527 32.32 19.81 30.03
C ALA A 527 30.95 19.32 29.47
N GLU A 528 30.88 18.91 28.19
CA GLU A 528 29.67 18.46 27.51
C GLU A 528 29.42 16.96 27.67
N SER A 529 30.30 16.20 28.32
CA SER A 529 30.20 14.72 28.46
C SER A 529 28.93 14.24 29.18
N SER A 530 28.34 15.11 30.01
CA SER A 530 27.09 14.83 30.75
C SER A 530 25.87 15.49 30.11
N SER A 531 26.02 16.13 28.94
CA SER A 531 24.94 16.83 28.24
C SER A 531 24.30 15.92 27.18
N GLU A 532 22.97 15.85 27.19
CA GLU A 532 22.20 15.09 26.16
C GLU A 532 21.98 15.91 24.88
N HIS A 533 22.45 17.14 24.82
CA HIS A 533 22.21 18.01 23.68
C HIS A 533 22.94 17.53 22.41
N PRO A 534 22.30 17.54 21.20
CA PRO A 534 22.95 17.07 19.96
C PRO A 534 24.29 17.76 19.63
N LEU A 535 24.44 19.02 19.97
CA LEU A 535 25.72 19.76 19.80
C LEU A 535 26.79 19.25 20.77
N ALA A 536 26.42 18.87 21.97
CA ALA A 536 27.32 18.27 22.95
C ALA A 536 27.87 16.93 22.44
N ARG A 537 27.00 16.05 21.95
CA ARG A 537 27.42 14.78 21.35
C ARG A 537 28.40 15.00 20.20
N ALA A 538 28.12 15.97 19.30
CA ALA A 538 29.04 16.30 18.19
C ALA A 538 30.43 16.74 18.66
N ILE A 539 30.55 17.45 19.79
CA ILE A 539 31.81 17.85 20.38
C ILE A 539 32.54 16.66 21.00
N VAL A 540 31.81 15.82 21.73
CA VAL A 540 32.38 14.62 22.39
C VAL A 540 32.82 13.61 21.34
N ASP A 541 32.03 13.37 20.30
CA ASP A 541 32.36 12.48 19.17
C ASP A 541 33.61 12.95 18.46
N ALA A 542 33.68 14.25 18.15
CA ALA A 542 34.86 14.84 17.51
C ALA A 542 36.14 14.73 18.35
N ALA A 543 36.05 14.77 19.66
CA ALA A 543 37.18 14.53 20.58
C ALA A 543 37.59 13.04 20.61
N THR A 544 36.60 12.16 20.64
CA THR A 544 36.79 10.72 20.63
C THR A 544 37.45 10.25 19.32
N ASP A 545 36.94 10.73 18.17
CA ASP A 545 37.47 10.40 16.84
C ASP A 545 38.95 10.84 16.66
N ARG A 546 39.35 11.91 17.37
CA ARG A 546 40.75 12.37 17.42
C ARG A 546 41.58 11.61 18.48
N GLY A 547 40.99 10.67 19.19
CA GLY A 547 41.68 9.88 20.23
C GLY A 547 42.02 10.67 21.49
N LEU A 548 41.30 11.80 21.74
CA LEU A 548 41.53 12.62 22.90
C LEU A 548 40.92 11.96 24.15
N ALA A 549 41.68 12.00 25.27
CA ALA A 549 41.12 11.58 26.55
C ALA A 549 40.11 12.63 27.04
N VAL A 550 38.87 12.22 27.29
CA VAL A 550 37.81 13.09 27.84
C VAL A 550 37.79 12.89 29.36
N PRO A 551 38.33 13.85 30.16
CA PRO A 551 38.29 13.77 31.63
C PRO A 551 36.83 13.83 32.12
N SER A 552 36.58 13.24 33.30
CA SER A 552 35.27 13.40 33.94
C SER A 552 35.04 14.81 34.40
N ALA A 553 33.83 15.35 34.16
CA ALA A 553 33.35 16.61 34.67
C ALA A 553 32.75 16.46 36.07
N GLU A 554 32.95 17.45 36.92
CA GLU A 554 32.29 17.60 38.21
C GLU A 554 31.44 18.88 38.18
N ASP A 555 30.47 19.01 39.09
CA ASP A 555 29.62 20.21 39.22
C ASP A 555 28.96 20.65 37.88
N PHE A 556 28.44 19.66 37.11
CA PHE A 556 27.80 19.94 35.81
C PHE A 556 26.47 20.68 36.02
N GLU A 557 26.30 21.79 35.32
CA GLU A 557 25.08 22.60 35.29
C GLU A 557 24.73 22.95 33.83
N SER A 558 23.51 22.56 33.40
CA SER A 558 22.99 22.94 32.08
C SER A 558 22.07 24.14 32.21
N ILE A 559 22.37 25.20 31.45
CA ILE A 559 21.58 26.43 31.38
C ILE A 559 20.83 26.42 30.06
N THR A 560 19.55 26.02 30.16
CA THR A 560 18.67 25.75 28.97
C THR A 560 18.69 26.92 27.97
N GLY A 561 19.06 26.63 26.73
CA GLY A 561 19.09 27.58 25.63
C GLY A 561 20.37 28.47 25.56
N PHE A 562 21.29 28.36 26.52
CA PHE A 562 22.49 29.19 26.58
C PHE A 562 23.78 28.37 26.49
N GLY A 563 23.95 27.33 27.33
CA GLY A 563 25.19 26.56 27.39
C GLY A 563 25.29 25.71 28.66
N VAL A 564 26.49 25.21 28.92
CA VAL A 564 26.79 24.40 30.10
C VAL A 564 27.98 25.00 30.89
N SER A 565 27.99 24.76 32.19
CA SER A 565 29.09 25.01 33.10
C SER A 565 29.50 23.70 33.78
N ALA A 566 30.79 23.42 33.84
CA ALA A 566 31.26 22.22 34.52
C ALA A 566 32.67 22.46 35.11
N ARG A 567 33.03 21.71 36.14
CA ARG A 567 34.37 21.71 36.69
C ARG A 567 35.20 20.55 36.11
N VAL A 568 36.22 20.84 35.37
CA VAL A 568 37.11 19.85 34.74
C VAL A 568 38.55 20.08 35.25
N GLN A 569 39.11 19.07 35.91
CA GLN A 569 40.47 19.13 36.50
C GLN A 569 40.67 20.40 37.40
N GLY A 570 39.64 20.74 38.15
CA GLY A 570 39.66 21.87 39.09
C GLY A 570 39.42 23.27 38.46
N ARG A 571 39.32 23.39 37.14
CA ARG A 571 38.98 24.63 36.43
C ARG A 571 37.50 24.67 36.07
N GLN A 572 36.87 25.82 36.12
CA GLN A 572 35.50 26.02 35.66
C GLN A 572 35.53 26.17 34.12
N ILE A 573 34.91 25.28 33.44
CA ILE A 573 34.75 25.34 31.95
C ILE A 573 33.31 25.78 31.64
N LEU A 574 33.21 26.82 30.81
CA LEU A 574 31.98 27.31 30.24
C LEU A 574 31.95 26.96 28.74
N VAL A 575 30.88 26.34 28.27
CA VAL A 575 30.65 26.00 26.87
C VAL A 575 29.25 26.45 26.45
N GLY A 576 29.15 27.29 25.43
CA GLY A 576 27.84 27.80 25.02
C GLY A 576 27.89 28.91 23.98
N ARG A 577 26.74 29.56 23.79
CA ARG A 577 26.66 30.69 22.84
C ARG A 577 27.63 31.81 23.25
N PRO A 578 28.24 32.55 22.27
CA PRO A 578 29.16 33.63 22.60
C PRO A 578 28.61 34.66 23.61
N GLY A 579 27.34 35.06 23.48
CA GLY A 579 26.66 35.93 24.40
C GLY A 579 26.62 35.44 25.85
N PHE A 580 26.40 34.13 26.04
CA PHE A 580 26.39 33.50 27.36
C PHE A 580 27.74 33.62 28.09
N LEU A 581 28.84 33.41 27.36
CA LEU A 581 30.17 33.52 27.94
C LEU A 581 30.50 34.98 28.33
N VAL A 582 30.07 35.93 27.49
CA VAL A 582 30.24 37.37 27.76
C VAL A 582 29.50 37.79 29.03
N GLU A 583 28.25 37.31 29.21
CA GLU A 583 27.46 37.56 30.41
C GLU A 583 28.11 36.96 31.67
N HIS A 584 28.90 35.90 31.53
CA HIS A 584 29.69 35.33 32.63
C HIS A 584 31.10 35.86 32.76
N GLY A 585 31.43 36.95 32.03
CA GLY A 585 32.63 37.70 32.23
C GLY A 585 33.83 37.29 31.31
N ALA A 586 33.62 36.46 30.30
CA ALA A 586 34.67 36.13 29.33
C ALA A 586 34.82 37.23 28.27
N ASP A 587 36.05 37.67 27.96
CA ASP A 587 36.34 38.65 26.92
C ASP A 587 36.56 37.98 25.54
N LEU A 588 35.52 37.97 24.72
CA LEU A 588 35.55 37.40 23.36
C LEU A 588 35.95 38.41 22.28
N THR A 589 36.42 39.61 22.60
CA THR A 589 36.75 40.68 21.63
C THR A 589 37.71 40.18 20.53
N ARG A 590 38.71 39.39 20.88
CA ARG A 590 39.68 38.81 19.92
C ARG A 590 39.09 37.79 18.96
N LEU A 591 38.00 37.10 19.37
CA LEU A 591 37.30 36.08 18.59
C LEU A 591 36.11 36.64 17.81
N ALA A 592 35.66 37.86 18.12
CA ALA A 592 34.46 38.44 17.49
C ALA A 592 34.52 38.43 15.94
N PRO A 593 35.61 38.78 15.26
CA PRO A 593 35.61 38.72 13.79
C PRO A 593 35.46 37.31 13.23
N VAL A 594 36.00 36.31 13.93
CA VAL A 594 35.88 34.89 13.54
C VAL A 594 34.50 34.40 13.82
N ILE A 595 33.88 34.74 14.96
CA ILE A 595 32.50 34.42 15.29
C ILE A 595 31.56 34.95 14.21
N ASP A 596 31.68 36.24 13.86
CA ASP A 596 30.89 36.88 12.82
C ASP A 596 31.06 36.20 11.45
N GLN A 597 32.28 35.77 11.11
CA GLN A 597 32.57 35.05 9.87
C GLN A 597 31.93 33.67 9.85
N LEU A 598 32.04 32.88 10.93
CA LEU A 598 31.48 31.54 11.03
C LEU A 598 29.96 31.55 11.06
N GLU A 599 29.37 32.49 11.82
CA GLU A 599 27.89 32.68 11.83
C GLU A 599 27.39 33.14 10.45
N ALA A 600 28.16 33.98 9.75
CA ALA A 600 27.89 34.42 8.39
C ALA A 600 27.92 33.25 7.38
N ALA A 601 28.78 32.25 7.64
CA ALA A 601 28.84 31.01 6.86
C ALA A 601 27.74 29.97 7.25
N GLY A 602 26.83 30.36 8.15
CA GLY A 602 25.71 29.51 8.56
C GLY A 602 26.08 28.42 9.58
N ARG A 603 27.18 28.61 10.30
CA ARG A 603 27.61 27.68 11.35
C ARG A 603 26.98 28.07 12.69
N THR A 604 26.71 27.08 13.51
CA THR A 604 26.42 27.28 14.93
C THR A 604 27.75 27.42 15.66
N VAL A 605 27.99 28.58 16.26
CA VAL A 605 29.23 28.85 16.97
C VAL A 605 29.05 28.65 18.45
N VAL A 606 29.85 27.76 19.02
CA VAL A 606 29.95 27.49 20.45
C VAL A 606 31.30 28.05 20.93
N ALA A 607 31.27 28.95 21.89
CA ALA A 607 32.48 29.50 22.52
C ALA A 607 32.81 28.65 23.76
N VAL A 608 34.09 28.57 24.09
CA VAL A 608 34.63 27.83 25.21
C VAL A 608 35.54 28.71 26.03
N ALA A 609 35.36 28.76 27.35
CA ALA A 609 36.21 29.51 28.28
C ALA A 609 36.55 28.64 29.50
N ALA A 610 37.70 28.89 30.09
CA ALA A 610 38.15 28.27 31.33
C ALA A 610 38.49 29.38 32.34
N ASP A 611 37.81 29.37 33.53
CA ASP A 611 38.00 30.41 34.57
C ASP A 611 37.81 31.83 33.98
N ASN A 612 36.81 32.03 33.10
CA ASN A 612 36.50 33.25 32.34
C ASN A 612 37.52 33.64 31.26
N GLU A 613 38.63 32.89 31.10
CA GLU A 613 39.55 33.13 29.97
C GLU A 613 39.10 32.37 28.72
N PRO A 614 38.91 33.02 27.58
CA PRO A 614 38.47 32.38 26.36
C PRO A 614 39.53 31.42 25.83
N LEU A 615 39.16 30.14 25.59
CA LEU A 615 40.02 29.14 24.97
C LEU A 615 39.87 29.16 23.43
N GLY A 616 38.69 29.52 22.93
CA GLY A 616 38.40 29.58 21.49
C GLY A 616 36.93 29.36 21.16
N VAL A 617 36.66 29.05 19.91
CA VAL A 617 35.34 28.74 19.40
C VAL A 617 35.34 27.48 18.56
N ILE A 618 34.25 26.75 18.65
CA ILE A 618 33.95 25.54 17.86
C ILE A 618 32.75 25.84 16.96
N ALA A 619 32.93 25.74 15.65
CA ALA A 619 31.87 25.87 14.68
C ALA A 619 31.29 24.52 14.36
N LEU A 620 29.99 24.35 14.62
CA LEU A 620 29.22 23.15 14.30
C LEU A 620 28.34 23.44 13.10
N GLY A 621 28.07 22.41 12.34
CA GLY A 621 27.16 22.49 11.20
C GLY A 621 26.75 21.11 10.75
N ASP A 622 25.57 21.03 10.18
CA ASP A 622 25.07 19.81 9.58
C ASP A 622 25.75 19.56 8.22
N GLU A 623 26.03 18.30 7.90
CA GLU A 623 26.74 17.96 6.65
C GLU A 623 25.74 17.76 5.51
N ILE A 624 26.07 18.40 4.36
CA ILE A 624 25.33 18.12 3.13
C ILE A 624 25.61 16.67 2.74
N ARG A 625 24.55 15.91 2.48
CA ARG A 625 24.67 14.52 2.04
C ARG A 625 25.55 14.42 0.81
N THR A 626 26.45 13.46 0.78
CA THR A 626 27.38 13.26 -0.32
C THR A 626 26.69 13.09 -1.68
N GLU A 627 25.51 12.45 -1.69
CA GLU A 627 24.70 12.23 -2.89
C GLU A 627 23.78 13.41 -3.25
N ALA A 628 23.61 14.42 -2.39
CA ALA A 628 22.62 15.49 -2.60
C ALA A 628 22.89 16.30 -3.87
N VAL A 629 24.15 16.66 -4.14
CA VAL A 629 24.52 17.42 -5.34
C VAL A 629 24.16 16.66 -6.61
N GLU A 630 24.54 15.37 -6.67
CA GLU A 630 24.24 14.50 -7.81
C GLU A 630 22.73 14.29 -7.97
N ALA A 631 22.02 14.00 -6.86
CA ALA A 631 20.57 13.82 -6.85
C ALA A 631 19.84 15.05 -7.40
N LEU A 632 20.25 16.26 -7.00
CA LEU A 632 19.67 17.52 -7.48
C LEU A 632 19.94 17.78 -8.96
N VAL A 633 21.12 17.42 -9.47
CA VAL A 633 21.41 17.47 -10.92
C VAL A 633 20.45 16.52 -11.65
N GLN A 634 20.36 15.28 -11.21
CA GLN A 634 19.45 14.30 -11.81
C GLN A 634 17.96 14.71 -11.72
N MET A 635 17.56 15.40 -10.61
CA MET A 635 16.20 15.94 -10.47
C MET A 635 15.90 17.03 -11.51
N ARG A 636 16.85 17.95 -11.74
CA ARG A 636 16.72 18.98 -12.80
C ARG A 636 16.66 18.37 -14.19
N ASP A 637 17.53 17.41 -14.48
CA ASP A 637 17.53 16.68 -15.76
C ASP A 637 16.21 15.92 -15.99
N ALA A 638 15.60 15.44 -14.91
CA ALA A 638 14.28 14.81 -14.93
C ALA A 638 13.11 15.82 -15.04
N GLY A 639 13.40 17.13 -15.13
CA GLY A 639 12.43 18.21 -15.25
C GLY A 639 11.72 18.57 -13.93
N LEU A 640 12.38 18.40 -12.79
CA LEU A 640 11.97 18.91 -11.49
C LEU A 640 12.70 20.23 -11.21
N THR A 641 11.96 21.22 -10.71
CA THR A 641 12.51 22.49 -10.23
C THR A 641 12.63 22.43 -8.71
N PRO A 642 13.85 22.37 -8.15
CA PRO A 642 14.04 22.32 -6.72
C PRO A 642 13.83 23.70 -6.08
N VAL A 643 13.18 23.71 -4.91
CA VAL A 643 12.96 24.87 -4.04
C VAL A 643 13.45 24.50 -2.66
N LEU A 644 14.37 25.25 -2.09
CA LEU A 644 14.84 25.04 -0.71
C LEU A 644 13.94 25.80 0.27
N VAL A 645 13.44 25.10 1.29
CA VAL A 645 12.69 25.72 2.40
C VAL A 645 13.40 25.40 3.70
N THR A 646 13.67 26.39 4.51
CA THR A 646 14.39 26.20 5.78
C THR A 646 14.04 27.27 6.83
N GLY A 647 14.12 26.90 8.11
CA GLY A 647 14.04 27.84 9.24
C GLY A 647 15.29 28.70 9.45
N ASP A 648 16.38 28.37 8.77
CA ASP A 648 17.64 29.11 8.89
C ASP A 648 17.52 30.56 8.40
N ASN A 649 18.46 31.37 8.81
CA ASN A 649 18.59 32.74 8.28
C ASN A 649 18.93 32.73 6.78
N ASN A 650 18.60 33.83 6.08
CA ASN A 650 18.73 33.95 4.61
C ASN A 650 20.17 33.76 4.12
N ARG A 651 21.20 34.13 4.90
CA ARG A 651 22.60 34.01 4.52
C ARG A 651 23.06 32.56 4.53
N ALA A 652 22.73 31.83 5.60
CA ALA A 652 23.03 30.40 5.73
C ALA A 652 22.31 29.58 4.65
N ALA A 653 21.01 29.83 4.44
CA ALA A 653 20.23 29.17 3.44
C ALA A 653 20.77 29.34 2.01
N ARG A 654 21.15 30.56 1.65
CA ARG A 654 21.78 30.87 0.34
C ARG A 654 23.13 30.22 0.16
N HIS A 655 23.92 30.09 1.23
CA HIS A 655 25.22 29.41 1.16
C HIS A 655 25.05 27.95 0.80
N VAL A 656 24.14 27.25 1.49
CA VAL A 656 23.79 25.83 1.20
C VAL A 656 23.20 25.71 -0.20
N ALA A 657 22.27 26.57 -0.57
CA ALA A 657 21.64 26.56 -1.88
C ALA A 657 22.65 26.75 -3.03
N ALA A 658 23.64 27.64 -2.86
CA ALA A 658 24.70 27.84 -3.85
C ALA A 658 25.56 26.58 -4.04
N GLN A 659 25.89 25.86 -2.96
CA GLN A 659 26.62 24.58 -3.05
C GLN A 659 25.80 23.50 -3.78
N LEU A 660 24.51 23.52 -3.61
CA LEU A 660 23.55 22.55 -4.20
C LEU A 660 22.99 23.00 -5.57
N GLY A 661 23.31 24.22 -5.99
CA GLY A 661 22.81 24.80 -7.24
C GLY A 661 21.31 25.07 -7.24
N ILE A 662 20.71 25.40 -6.09
CA ILE A 662 19.28 25.72 -5.97
C ILE A 662 19.08 27.23 -6.05
N ASP A 663 18.25 27.70 -6.98
CA ASP A 663 18.01 29.13 -7.22
C ASP A 663 16.88 29.71 -6.34
N ASP A 664 15.80 28.95 -6.12
CA ASP A 664 14.65 29.38 -5.30
C ASP A 664 14.85 28.95 -3.84
N VAL A 665 15.03 29.94 -2.97
CA VAL A 665 15.32 29.75 -1.54
C VAL A 665 14.32 30.51 -0.69
N ARG A 666 13.67 29.82 0.22
CA ARG A 666 12.70 30.34 1.20
C ARG A 666 13.26 30.12 2.60
N ALA A 667 13.89 31.15 3.15
CA ALA A 667 14.60 31.13 4.42
C ALA A 667 13.79 31.78 5.54
N GLY A 668 14.11 31.45 6.79
CA GLY A 668 13.44 31.99 7.98
C GLY A 668 11.98 31.55 8.12
N VAL A 669 11.65 30.37 7.61
CA VAL A 669 10.28 29.85 7.55
C VAL A 669 9.98 29.05 8.80
N LEU A 670 8.96 29.45 9.57
CA LEU A 670 8.46 28.67 10.71
C LEU A 670 7.76 27.41 10.22
N PRO A 671 7.62 26.36 11.07
CA PRO A 671 6.99 25.09 10.67
C PRO A 671 5.61 25.26 9.99
N GLU A 672 4.74 26.10 10.55
CA GLU A 672 3.43 26.42 9.99
C GLU A 672 3.49 27.12 8.63
N GLY A 673 4.48 27.98 8.43
CA GLY A 673 4.71 28.72 7.18
C GLY A 673 5.17 27.82 6.01
N LYS A 674 5.76 26.65 6.27
CA LYS A 674 6.16 25.71 5.22
C LYS A 674 4.96 25.23 4.40
N ALA A 675 3.82 24.94 5.04
CA ALA A 675 2.58 24.56 4.37
C ALA A 675 2.01 25.70 3.49
N ASP A 676 2.17 26.97 3.92
CA ASP A 676 1.72 28.13 3.14
C ASP A 676 2.56 28.32 1.87
N ILE A 677 3.86 28.06 1.94
CA ILE A 677 4.74 28.08 0.75
C ILE A 677 4.32 27.01 -0.24
N VAL A 678 4.07 25.77 0.22
CA VAL A 678 3.58 24.70 -0.65
C VAL A 678 2.27 25.11 -1.31
N ARG A 679 1.33 25.68 -0.54
CA ARG A 679 0.04 26.19 -1.06
C ARG A 679 0.23 27.34 -2.06
N GLU A 680 1.21 28.22 -1.84
CA GLU A 680 1.57 29.28 -2.78
C GLU A 680 2.06 28.70 -4.11
N LEU A 681 2.98 27.73 -4.07
CA LEU A 681 3.53 27.07 -5.24
C LEU A 681 2.49 26.25 -6.02
N GLN A 682 1.45 25.78 -5.34
CA GLN A 682 0.31 25.08 -5.97
C GLN A 682 -0.66 26.03 -6.70
N LYS A 683 -0.57 27.37 -6.49
CA LYS A 683 -1.41 28.33 -7.20
C LYS A 683 -1.19 28.22 -8.70
N GLY A 684 -2.27 28.27 -9.47
CA GLY A 684 -2.23 28.09 -10.92
C GLY A 684 -2.24 26.64 -11.40
N GLY A 685 -2.46 25.68 -10.50
CA GLY A 685 -2.56 24.25 -10.84
C GLY A 685 -1.21 23.54 -10.99
N THR A 686 -0.13 24.13 -10.49
CA THR A 686 1.19 23.50 -10.41
C THR A 686 1.15 22.40 -9.36
N ARG A 687 1.63 21.21 -9.70
CA ARG A 687 1.75 20.10 -8.76
C ARG A 687 3.10 20.14 -8.06
N VAL A 688 3.06 20.01 -6.74
CA VAL A 688 4.21 20.17 -5.85
C VAL A 688 4.43 18.89 -5.07
N VAL A 689 5.68 18.44 -4.98
CA VAL A 689 6.10 17.43 -4.03
C VAL A 689 6.89 18.09 -2.92
N MET A 690 6.66 17.71 -1.67
CA MET A 690 7.45 18.10 -0.50
C MET A 690 8.25 16.91 0.00
N VAL A 691 9.53 17.13 0.28
CA VAL A 691 10.43 16.13 0.89
C VAL A 691 10.93 16.70 2.23
N GLY A 692 10.74 15.94 3.28
CA GLY A 692 11.15 16.32 4.65
C GLY A 692 11.38 15.08 5.52
N ASP A 693 11.91 15.28 6.73
CA ASP A 693 12.19 14.20 7.69
C ASP A 693 11.58 14.44 9.07
N GLY A 694 11.23 15.68 9.38
CA GLY A 694 10.90 16.14 10.72
C GLY A 694 9.42 16.32 11.02
N ILE A 695 9.11 16.41 12.33
CA ILE A 695 7.79 16.79 12.87
C ILE A 695 7.34 18.14 12.28
N ASN A 696 8.29 19.03 12.05
CA ASN A 696 8.06 20.37 11.55
C ASN A 696 7.57 20.41 10.09
N ASP A 697 7.76 19.32 9.34
CA ASP A 697 7.40 19.22 7.94
C ASP A 697 6.03 18.59 7.72
N ALA A 698 5.45 17.94 8.73
CA ALA A 698 4.19 17.24 8.65
C ALA A 698 3.05 18.06 8.00
N PRO A 699 2.80 19.33 8.37
CA PRO A 699 1.79 20.17 7.71
C PRO A 699 2.08 20.42 6.22
N ALA A 700 3.36 20.57 5.85
CA ALA A 700 3.78 20.80 4.46
C ALA A 700 3.72 19.52 3.63
N LEU A 701 4.08 18.36 4.22
CA LEU A 701 3.94 17.04 3.61
C LEU A 701 2.47 16.74 3.27
N MET A 702 1.55 17.01 4.22
CA MET A 702 0.11 16.83 3.99
C MET A 702 -0.48 17.84 2.98
N GLN A 703 0.05 19.07 2.92
CA GLN A 703 -0.42 20.10 1.98
C GLN A 703 0.02 19.82 0.54
N ALA A 704 1.19 19.19 0.34
CA ALA A 704 1.72 18.89 -0.99
C ALA A 704 0.83 17.93 -1.77
N ASP A 705 0.93 17.94 -3.12
CA ASP A 705 0.26 16.92 -3.95
C ASP A 705 0.85 15.52 -3.71
N VAL A 706 2.10 15.47 -3.26
CA VAL A 706 2.76 14.25 -2.76
C VAL A 706 3.75 14.65 -1.66
N GLY A 707 3.58 14.12 -0.47
CA GLY A 707 4.53 14.22 0.62
C GLY A 707 5.50 13.04 0.63
N ILE A 708 6.78 13.29 0.81
CA ILE A 708 7.83 12.26 0.90
C ILE A 708 8.57 12.41 2.22
N ALA A 709 8.56 11.38 3.05
CA ALA A 709 9.38 11.31 4.26
C ALA A 709 10.67 10.55 3.99
N MET A 710 11.80 11.08 4.48
CA MET A 710 13.10 10.39 4.47
C MET A 710 13.17 9.38 5.63
N GLY A 711 13.96 8.32 5.48
CA GLY A 711 13.95 7.13 6.33
C GLY A 711 14.31 7.32 7.82
N GLY A 712 15.08 8.36 8.15
CA GLY A 712 15.35 8.76 9.54
C GLY A 712 14.27 9.67 10.12
N GLY A 713 13.15 9.89 9.40
CA GLY A 713 12.10 10.82 9.80
C GLY A 713 11.35 10.38 11.05
N THR A 714 10.83 11.35 11.78
CA THR A 714 10.01 11.11 12.97
C THR A 714 8.68 10.42 12.62
N ASP A 715 8.09 9.71 13.57
CA ASP A 715 6.80 9.02 13.42
C ASP A 715 5.73 9.93 12.79
N ILE A 716 5.69 11.22 13.17
CA ILE A 716 4.70 12.19 12.66
C ILE A 716 4.98 12.53 11.19
N ALA A 717 6.23 12.67 10.75
CA ALA A 717 6.55 12.90 9.35
C ALA A 717 6.22 11.67 8.51
N VAL A 718 6.55 10.50 9.01
CA VAL A 718 6.18 9.20 8.41
C VAL A 718 4.66 9.09 8.28
N GLU A 719 3.89 9.47 9.30
CA GLU A 719 2.42 9.45 9.28
C GLU A 719 1.83 10.40 8.23
N SER A 720 2.45 11.54 8.02
CA SER A 720 1.97 12.61 7.13
C SER A 720 2.35 12.45 5.66
N ALA A 721 3.24 11.50 5.33
CA ALA A 721 3.79 11.36 3.99
C ALA A 721 3.04 10.33 3.13
N ASP A 722 2.99 10.58 1.81
CA ASP A 722 2.47 9.66 0.78
C ASP A 722 3.49 8.61 0.36
N VAL A 723 4.78 8.94 0.47
CA VAL A 723 5.92 8.08 0.14
C VAL A 723 6.90 8.11 1.29
N ILE A 724 7.37 6.95 1.72
CA ILE A 724 8.44 6.81 2.71
C ILE A 724 9.63 6.19 2.01
N ILE A 725 10.79 6.83 2.12
CA ILE A 725 12.06 6.33 1.62
C ILE A 725 12.79 5.70 2.81
N VAL A 726 12.69 4.38 2.96
CA VAL A 726 13.26 3.63 4.10
C VAL A 726 14.80 3.68 4.10
N ARG A 727 15.40 3.61 2.90
CA ARG A 727 16.83 3.86 2.74
C ARG A 727 17.03 5.36 2.67
N ASP A 728 17.87 5.88 3.55
CA ASP A 728 18.13 7.31 3.67
C ASP A 728 19.01 7.84 2.50
N ASP A 729 18.50 7.67 1.27
CA ASP A 729 19.16 8.04 0.01
C ASP A 729 18.22 8.93 -0.83
N LEU A 730 18.61 10.17 -1.02
CA LEU A 730 17.83 11.19 -1.76
C LEU A 730 17.56 10.79 -3.24
N ARG A 731 18.41 9.94 -3.85
CA ARG A 731 18.22 9.43 -5.21
C ARG A 731 16.98 8.54 -5.32
N SER A 732 16.54 7.95 -4.20
CA SER A 732 15.31 7.15 -4.13
C SER A 732 14.04 7.95 -4.45
N VAL A 733 14.07 9.28 -4.30
CA VAL A 733 12.98 10.19 -4.74
C VAL A 733 12.75 10.07 -6.24
N LEU A 734 13.81 10.04 -7.04
CA LEU A 734 13.71 9.86 -8.50
C LEU A 734 13.24 8.46 -8.88
N THR A 735 13.68 7.45 -8.14
CA THR A 735 13.24 6.07 -8.31
C THR A 735 11.73 5.95 -8.06
N ALA A 736 11.23 6.52 -6.97
CA ALA A 736 9.80 6.58 -6.66
C ALA A 736 9.01 7.29 -7.77
N ARG A 737 9.54 8.40 -8.29
CA ARG A 737 8.92 9.12 -9.41
C ARG A 737 8.88 8.30 -10.69
N ALA A 738 9.93 7.55 -11.00
CA ALA A 738 10.00 6.68 -12.17
C ALA A 738 8.96 5.54 -12.07
N ILE A 739 8.82 4.95 -10.90
CA ILE A 739 7.81 3.93 -10.59
C ILE A 739 6.40 4.52 -10.78
N SER A 740 6.13 5.70 -10.22
CA SER A 740 4.86 6.41 -10.41
C SER A 740 4.54 6.64 -11.89
N ARG A 741 5.50 7.16 -12.69
CA ARG A 741 5.32 7.34 -14.13
C ARG A 741 5.01 6.04 -14.85
N SER A 742 5.70 4.96 -14.50
CA SER A 742 5.48 3.63 -15.08
C SER A 742 4.08 3.11 -14.76
N SER A 743 3.66 3.21 -13.49
CA SER A 743 2.33 2.81 -13.02
C SER A 743 1.22 3.58 -13.75
N TYR A 744 1.31 4.90 -13.80
CA TYR A 744 0.32 5.74 -14.49
C TYR A 744 0.23 5.44 -15.99
N ARG A 745 1.37 5.27 -16.68
CA ARG A 745 1.41 4.93 -18.11
C ARG A 745 0.70 3.61 -18.37
N ARG A 746 0.99 2.57 -17.56
CA ARG A 746 0.36 1.24 -17.68
C ARG A 746 -1.13 1.29 -17.42
N THR A 747 -1.55 2.00 -16.36
CA THR A 747 -2.97 2.21 -16.07
C THR A 747 -3.68 2.83 -17.26
N ARG A 748 -3.11 3.88 -17.86
CA ARG A 748 -3.68 4.56 -19.03
C ARG A 748 -3.73 3.66 -20.28
N GLN A 749 -2.70 2.83 -20.48
CA GLN A 749 -2.68 1.84 -21.57
C GLN A 749 -3.77 0.79 -21.38
N ASN A 750 -3.88 0.24 -20.17
CA ASN A 750 -4.87 -0.78 -19.84
C ASN A 750 -6.32 -0.27 -20.03
N VAL A 751 -6.59 0.94 -19.51
CA VAL A 751 -7.89 1.57 -19.69
C VAL A 751 -8.17 1.83 -21.18
N GLY A 752 -7.17 2.31 -21.95
CA GLY A 752 -7.29 2.50 -23.38
C GLY A 752 -7.58 1.20 -24.15
N LEU A 753 -6.88 0.11 -23.81
CA LEU A 753 -7.10 -1.22 -24.39
C LEU A 753 -8.52 -1.74 -24.09
N ALA A 754 -8.98 -1.60 -22.82
CA ALA A 754 -10.33 -2.01 -22.44
C ALA A 754 -11.41 -1.29 -23.27
N PHE A 755 -11.29 0.04 -23.42
CA PHE A 755 -12.22 0.80 -24.24
C PHE A 755 -12.10 0.50 -25.73
N LEU A 756 -10.93 0.17 -26.22
CA LEU A 756 -10.74 -0.24 -27.62
C LEU A 756 -11.50 -1.53 -27.93
N PHE A 757 -11.33 -2.55 -27.09
CA PHE A 757 -12.05 -3.84 -27.25
C PHE A 757 -13.57 -3.65 -27.20
N ASN A 758 -14.09 -2.90 -26.22
CA ASN A 758 -15.51 -2.66 -26.08
C ASN A 758 -16.06 -1.73 -27.19
N GLY A 759 -15.29 -0.71 -27.58
CA GLY A 759 -15.65 0.26 -28.61
C GLY A 759 -15.77 -0.34 -30.01
N ILE A 760 -15.02 -1.42 -30.29
CA ILE A 760 -15.14 -2.18 -31.54
C ILE A 760 -16.18 -3.30 -31.38
N GLY A 761 -16.15 -3.99 -30.25
CA GLY A 761 -16.94 -5.18 -30.03
C GLY A 761 -18.44 -4.91 -29.90
N ILE A 762 -18.85 -3.83 -29.20
CA ILE A 762 -20.27 -3.48 -29.04
C ILE A 762 -20.94 -3.17 -30.38
N PRO A 763 -20.43 -2.28 -31.26
CA PRO A 763 -21.01 -2.06 -32.58
C PRO A 763 -21.08 -3.33 -33.42
N LEU A 764 -20.03 -4.15 -33.40
CA LEU A 764 -20.05 -5.43 -34.11
C LEU A 764 -21.13 -6.39 -33.56
N ALA A 765 -21.30 -6.44 -32.25
CA ALA A 765 -22.31 -7.26 -31.60
C ALA A 765 -23.74 -6.82 -31.95
N THR A 766 -24.01 -5.51 -32.16
CA THR A 766 -25.36 -5.01 -32.55
C THR A 766 -25.81 -5.52 -33.92
N THR A 767 -24.88 -5.98 -34.78
CA THR A 767 -25.23 -6.60 -36.06
C THR A 767 -25.95 -7.94 -35.95
N GLY A 768 -25.85 -8.61 -34.79
CA GLY A 768 -26.36 -9.95 -34.54
C GLY A 768 -25.68 -11.05 -35.36
N LEU A 769 -24.55 -10.73 -36.00
CA LEU A 769 -23.75 -11.67 -36.79
C LEU A 769 -22.71 -12.41 -35.96
N ILE A 770 -22.35 -11.83 -34.81
CA ILE A 770 -21.35 -12.42 -33.93
C ILE A 770 -22.05 -13.42 -32.99
N TYR A 771 -21.57 -14.64 -33.04
CA TYR A 771 -21.99 -15.66 -32.10
C TYR A 771 -21.63 -15.25 -30.68
N PRO A 772 -22.53 -15.30 -29.70
CA PRO A 772 -22.26 -14.84 -28.34
C PRO A 772 -21.02 -15.45 -27.66
N VAL A 773 -20.68 -16.70 -28.03
CA VAL A 773 -19.45 -17.38 -27.54
C VAL A 773 -18.19 -16.66 -28.02
N TRP A 774 -18.16 -16.14 -29.23
CA TRP A 774 -17.01 -15.37 -29.75
C TRP A 774 -16.87 -14.01 -29.06
N ALA A 775 -17.98 -13.41 -28.64
CA ALA A 775 -17.95 -12.21 -27.80
C ALA A 775 -17.25 -12.51 -26.45
N MET A 776 -17.53 -13.68 -25.86
CA MET A 776 -16.83 -14.14 -24.65
C MET A 776 -15.34 -14.35 -24.86
N VAL A 777 -14.94 -14.98 -25.97
CA VAL A 777 -13.51 -15.16 -26.31
C VAL A 777 -12.81 -13.82 -26.48
N ALA A 778 -13.42 -12.86 -27.14
CA ALA A 778 -12.90 -11.50 -27.31
C ALA A 778 -12.72 -10.78 -25.96
N MET A 779 -13.70 -10.93 -25.05
CA MET A 779 -13.61 -10.37 -23.69
C MET A 779 -12.49 -11.04 -22.88
N ALA A 780 -12.36 -12.36 -22.91
CA ALA A 780 -11.29 -13.09 -22.26
C ALA A 780 -9.92 -12.64 -22.77
N LEU A 781 -9.79 -12.43 -24.09
CA LEU A 781 -8.58 -11.92 -24.72
C LEU A 781 -8.25 -10.50 -24.24
N SER A 782 -9.27 -9.62 -24.13
CA SER A 782 -9.10 -8.26 -23.60
C SER A 782 -8.48 -8.25 -22.21
N VAL A 783 -9.03 -9.05 -21.29
CA VAL A 783 -8.53 -9.13 -19.92
C VAL A 783 -7.15 -9.77 -19.86
N THR A 784 -6.93 -10.83 -20.64
CA THR A 784 -5.61 -11.46 -20.71
C THR A 784 -4.56 -10.46 -21.23
N THR A 785 -4.91 -9.65 -22.23
CA THR A 785 -4.02 -8.60 -22.77
C THR A 785 -3.68 -7.55 -21.71
N ILE A 786 -4.66 -7.09 -20.94
CA ILE A 786 -4.45 -6.13 -19.85
C ILE A 786 -3.60 -6.75 -18.74
N PHE A 787 -3.85 -8.01 -18.42
CA PHE A 787 -3.08 -8.74 -17.43
C PHE A 787 -1.61 -8.88 -17.85
N VAL A 788 -1.36 -9.32 -19.08
CA VAL A 788 0.00 -9.44 -19.64
C VAL A 788 0.69 -8.08 -19.70
N ASN A 789 -0.01 -7.01 -20.10
CA ASN A 789 0.55 -5.66 -20.10
C ASN A 789 0.88 -5.16 -18.69
N SER A 790 0.06 -5.50 -17.70
CA SER A 790 0.27 -5.11 -16.30
C SER A 790 1.47 -5.81 -15.68
N ILE A 791 1.63 -7.11 -15.95
CA ILE A 791 2.78 -7.90 -15.46
C ILE A 791 4.05 -7.55 -16.22
N GLY A 792 3.96 -7.19 -17.49
CA GLY A 792 4.95 -6.65 -18.43
C GLY A 792 6.40 -7.00 -18.16
N GLY A 793 6.94 -8.03 -18.83
CA GLY A 793 8.36 -8.39 -18.77
C GLY A 793 8.80 -9.16 -17.51
N ARG A 794 7.93 -9.38 -16.53
CA ARG A 794 8.21 -10.16 -15.31
C ARG A 794 7.18 -11.29 -15.10
N PRO A 795 7.07 -12.28 -16.01
CA PRO A 795 6.12 -13.39 -15.87
C PRO A 795 6.38 -14.23 -14.60
N ARG A 796 7.62 -14.21 -14.08
CA ARG A 796 7.97 -14.88 -12.81
C ARG A 796 7.09 -14.43 -11.66
N LEU A 797 6.75 -13.14 -11.55
CA LEU A 797 5.89 -12.63 -10.47
C LEU A 797 4.50 -13.30 -10.44
N LEU A 798 3.94 -13.64 -11.61
CA LEU A 798 2.67 -14.36 -11.68
C LEU A 798 2.83 -15.82 -11.27
N PHE A 799 3.80 -16.52 -11.85
CA PHE A 799 4.02 -17.94 -11.55
C PHE A 799 4.45 -18.15 -10.11
N GLU A 800 5.24 -17.24 -9.56
CA GLU A 800 5.59 -17.23 -8.13
C GLU A 800 4.36 -16.92 -7.26
N ALA A 801 3.54 -15.94 -7.64
CA ALA A 801 2.30 -15.61 -6.93
C ALA A 801 1.31 -16.79 -6.93
N ILE A 802 1.09 -17.46 -8.06
CA ILE A 802 0.24 -18.66 -8.14
C ILE A 802 0.91 -19.82 -7.41
N GLY A 803 2.20 -20.05 -7.62
CA GLY A 803 2.97 -21.13 -7.00
C GLY A 803 3.12 -20.99 -5.47
N SER A 804 2.92 -19.80 -4.92
CA SER A 804 2.98 -19.53 -3.48
C SER A 804 1.61 -19.57 -2.79
N VAL A 805 0.50 -19.79 -3.53
CA VAL A 805 -0.83 -19.94 -2.93
C VAL A 805 -0.82 -21.09 -1.93
N GLY A 806 -1.23 -20.80 -0.68
CA GLY A 806 -1.29 -21.79 0.41
C GLY A 806 0.06 -22.22 0.98
N ARG A 807 1.16 -21.54 0.64
CA ARG A 807 2.40 -21.66 1.39
C ARG A 807 2.31 -20.73 2.59
N THR A 808 1.95 -21.25 3.75
CA THR A 808 2.40 -20.67 5.01
C THR A 808 3.91 -20.65 4.96
N HIS A 809 4.55 -19.57 5.39
CA HIS A 809 5.99 -19.42 5.38
C HIS A 809 6.65 -20.71 5.87
N ASP A 810 7.21 -21.50 4.94
CA ASP A 810 8.29 -22.40 5.31
C ASP A 810 9.38 -21.47 5.86
N ARG A 811 9.70 -21.67 7.12
CA ARG A 811 10.77 -21.00 7.86
C ARG A 811 11.93 -20.80 6.91
N ASP A 812 12.46 -19.59 6.80
CA ASP A 812 13.77 -19.37 6.20
C ASP A 812 14.71 -20.42 6.78
N PRO A 813 15.53 -21.12 5.94
CA PRO A 813 16.46 -22.07 6.48
C PRO A 813 17.31 -21.36 7.53
N GLU A 814 17.32 -21.90 8.76
CA GLU A 814 18.21 -21.44 9.82
C GLU A 814 19.57 -21.12 9.20
N PRO A 815 20.17 -19.95 9.48
CA PRO A 815 21.50 -19.67 9.01
C PRO A 815 22.38 -20.83 9.48
N GLN A 816 22.93 -21.58 8.52
CA GLN A 816 23.86 -22.66 8.84
C GLN A 816 25.01 -22.05 9.62
N PRO A 817 25.38 -22.61 10.78
CA PRO A 817 26.53 -22.10 11.52
C PRO A 817 27.72 -22.15 10.59
N VAL A 818 28.37 -21.00 10.40
CA VAL A 818 29.62 -20.90 9.65
C VAL A 818 30.60 -21.87 10.30
N GLY A 819 30.80 -22.99 9.63
CA GLY A 819 31.72 -24.01 10.10
C GLY A 819 33.12 -23.41 10.26
N GLY A 820 33.60 -23.38 11.48
CA GLY A 820 34.97 -23.05 11.80
C GLY A 820 35.87 -24.03 11.05
N THR A 821 36.61 -23.53 10.10
CA THR A 821 37.79 -24.22 9.57
C THR A 821 38.89 -24.10 10.61
N GLY A 822 39.33 -25.25 11.17
CA GLY A 822 40.46 -25.38 12.04
C GLY A 822 41.78 -24.99 11.42
#